data_6f9d4ad7db14c2e3a747810b1cf30c1b
#
_entry.id   6f9d4ad7db14c2e3a747810b1cf30c1b
#
_cell.length_a   1.000
_cell.length_b   1.000
_cell.length_c   1.000
_cell.angle_alpha   90.00
_cell.angle_beta   90.00
_cell.angle_gamma   90.00
#
_symmetry.space_group_name_H-M   'P 1'
#
loop_
_entity.id
_entity.type
_entity.pdbx_description
1 polymer ?
#
loop_
_entity_poly.entity_id
_entity_poly.type
_entity_poly.pdbx_seq_one_letter_code
_entity_poly.pdbx_strand_id
1 'polypeptide(L)'
;MHLKAHFRLSLIFIGLLFLSLPMTITAKDFTIDEMEFTFKNTQTFDDDALGSALGIYEDDLLDIDKVTQGIAGLKKFYFDNGFFEMSVDTSFSFNNEEETASLKFIISENRQYRIDSIIYNGLDKLSPELSRRIYRIKKIEKNKFYNRILIIDQTNEILDRLQNNGYMYARLKQDSGTVIRKFSGNTNSGVKVILNFEGADTLSYFGRTEIVIMDNVYNVDKELLRREIQYNEGDIYSKEKKLLSERNIAKLAIVQSAHIDPDSASIMKVDMTANVKLGPKYEILPYIRGTSIQNHFYFGGGAEYTDKYFLGGGRVLSANIDGLFNSSDLNRLEVSGTFTQPHFIFNKSTFSNKLTVGFYNLEGFKNYYAGNLSTVKYFISDKTFYNSLYLDLNEELVQFRYDDTSSILNIFHSMITLTAVHDNTNNVLSPSAGYYHSISAGSAGLIPKLVISALPNFNYSQFVKFYTGNRIYFNLNKIIPFSIFATSLKVGDIIEYGTGTQLVPVQPIYKFFSGGSGSLRGWNAKENGILANKELGGNFLLEGSIELRKKLFPSKENFMKNINGALFIDYGNVWETSKQFRIDQIALATGFGFRYDLFFGAVRIDFGFKLYDPNDTNAKWLFSDPSKIFKSKFAIQFGIGEAF
;
A
#
# COMPACT_ATOMS: atom_id res chain seq x y z
N MET A 1 -29.39 22.05 -69.05
CA MET A 1 -28.45 22.06 -70.17
C MET A 1 -27.35 23.06 -69.85
N HIS A 2 -26.28 22.65 -69.25
CA HIS A 2 -24.97 23.30 -68.98
C HIS A 2 -24.31 22.59 -67.79
N LEU A 3 -23.73 21.42 -68.06
CA LEU A 3 -22.83 20.76 -67.15
C LEU A 3 -21.96 19.78 -67.94
N LYS A 4 -20.99 20.32 -68.71
CA LYS A 4 -19.96 19.52 -69.41
C LYS A 4 -18.80 20.41 -69.95
N ALA A 5 -18.17 21.22 -69.08
CA ALA A 5 -17.01 21.99 -69.53
C ALA A 5 -15.91 22.20 -68.46
N HIS A 6 -15.94 21.51 -67.33
CA HIS A 6 -14.92 21.69 -66.27
C HIS A 6 -14.10 20.43 -65.88
N PHE A 7 -14.12 19.40 -66.77
CA PHE A 7 -13.43 18.13 -66.41
C PHE A 7 -12.18 17.82 -67.29
N ARG A 8 -11.63 18.80 -68.06
CA ARG A 8 -10.44 18.53 -68.86
C ARG A 8 -9.22 19.43 -68.58
N LEU A 9 -9.24 20.30 -67.55
CA LEU A 9 -8.07 21.10 -67.18
C LEU A 9 -7.42 20.67 -65.87
N SER A 10 -7.94 19.70 -65.16
CA SER A 10 -7.37 19.23 -63.88
C SER A 10 -6.39 18.05 -63.98
N LEU A 11 -6.18 17.52 -65.19
CA LEU A 11 -5.29 16.37 -65.43
C LEU A 11 -3.89 16.70 -65.91
N ILE A 12 -3.60 17.98 -66.24
CA ILE A 12 -2.26 18.43 -66.68
C ILE A 12 -1.46 19.07 -65.52
N PHE A 13 -2.12 19.43 -64.42
CA PHE A 13 -1.44 19.97 -63.18
C PHE A 13 -0.99 18.95 -62.21
N ILE A 14 -1.43 17.67 -62.29
CA ILE A 14 -1.00 16.56 -61.41
C ILE A 14 0.29 15.91 -61.91
N GLY A 15 0.67 16.11 -63.19
CA GLY A 15 1.88 15.52 -63.78
C GLY A 15 3.18 16.30 -63.54
N LEU A 16 3.13 17.52 -62.98
CA LEU A 16 4.31 18.38 -62.79
C LEU A 16 4.64 18.61 -61.31
N LEU A 17 3.84 18.01 -60.35
CA LEU A 17 4.09 18.08 -58.90
C LEU A 17 4.85 16.86 -58.34
N PHE A 18 5.23 15.91 -59.23
CA PHE A 18 5.98 14.69 -58.80
C PHE A 18 7.49 14.75 -59.10
N LEU A 19 8.02 15.92 -59.49
CA LEU A 19 9.45 16.05 -59.83
C LEU A 19 10.25 16.98 -58.90
N SER A 20 9.71 17.31 -57.71
CA SER A 20 10.47 18.01 -56.67
C SER A 20 10.08 17.57 -55.27
N LEU A 21 9.97 16.27 -55.02
CA LEU A 21 10.12 15.75 -53.69
C LEU A 21 11.62 15.78 -53.37
N PRO A 22 12.06 16.49 -52.32
CA PRO A 22 13.41 16.29 -51.83
C PRO A 22 13.53 14.81 -51.50
N MET A 23 14.54 14.13 -52.02
CA MET A 23 14.99 12.86 -51.48
C MET A 23 15.35 13.16 -50.00
N THR A 24 14.41 12.99 -49.08
CA THR A 24 14.74 12.81 -47.69
C THR A 24 15.53 11.51 -47.67
N ILE A 25 16.84 11.63 -47.52
CA ILE A 25 17.68 10.54 -47.07
C ILE A 25 17.12 10.21 -45.69
N THR A 26 16.24 9.21 -45.58
CA THR A 26 15.84 8.67 -44.31
C THR A 26 17.11 8.09 -43.69
N ALA A 27 17.59 8.72 -42.63
CA ALA A 27 18.62 8.13 -41.82
C ALA A 27 18.10 6.73 -41.43
N LYS A 28 18.93 5.72 -41.61
CA LYS A 28 18.60 4.36 -41.26
C LYS A 28 18.49 4.32 -39.72
N ASP A 29 17.35 3.96 -39.20
CA ASP A 29 17.16 3.78 -37.73
C ASP A 29 17.76 2.43 -37.34
N PHE A 30 18.74 2.43 -36.43
CA PHE A 30 19.34 1.24 -35.90
C PHE A 30 18.71 0.91 -34.55
N THR A 31 18.45 -0.38 -34.28
CA THR A 31 18.03 -0.88 -32.96
C THR A 31 19.23 -1.39 -32.21
N ILE A 32 19.31 -1.14 -30.91
CA ILE A 32 20.39 -1.62 -30.05
C ILE A 32 20.18 -3.12 -29.78
N ASP A 33 21.05 -3.98 -30.30
CA ASP A 33 20.97 -5.44 -30.12
C ASP A 33 21.81 -5.94 -28.93
N GLU A 34 22.88 -5.23 -28.59
CA GLU A 34 23.78 -5.65 -27.52
C GLU A 34 24.41 -4.45 -26.80
N MET A 35 24.52 -4.55 -25.47
CA MET A 35 25.25 -3.59 -24.65
C MET A 35 26.30 -4.33 -23.80
N GLU A 36 27.58 -4.05 -24.06
CA GLU A 36 28.69 -4.65 -23.35
C GLU A 36 29.40 -3.62 -22.44
N PHE A 37 29.58 -3.99 -21.16
CA PHE A 37 30.40 -3.23 -20.21
C PHE A 37 31.75 -3.94 -20.02
N THR A 38 32.84 -3.27 -20.34
CA THR A 38 34.20 -3.78 -20.13
C THR A 38 34.98 -2.86 -19.18
N PHE A 39 35.81 -3.44 -18.34
CA PHE A 39 36.51 -2.72 -17.28
C PHE A 39 38.00 -2.78 -17.50
N LYS A 40 38.68 -1.62 -17.44
CA LYS A 40 40.16 -1.59 -17.46
C LYS A 40 40.80 -2.09 -16.16
N ASN A 41 40.05 -1.97 -15.04
CA ASN A 41 40.49 -2.35 -13.70
C ASN A 41 39.46 -3.28 -13.03
N THR A 42 38.95 -2.91 -11.85
CA THR A 42 37.91 -3.63 -11.10
C THR A 42 36.51 -3.24 -11.57
N GLN A 43 35.59 -4.16 -11.42
CA GLN A 43 34.15 -3.89 -11.55
C GLN A 43 33.51 -3.86 -10.16
N THR A 44 32.94 -2.73 -9.77
CA THR A 44 32.30 -2.54 -8.45
C THR A 44 30.81 -2.73 -8.53
N PHE A 45 30.18 -2.35 -9.64
CA PHE A 45 28.75 -2.43 -9.86
C PHE A 45 28.42 -3.48 -10.92
N ASP A 46 27.29 -4.15 -10.78
CA ASP A 46 26.79 -5.10 -11.78
C ASP A 46 26.25 -4.37 -13.03
N ASP A 47 26.12 -5.10 -14.11
CA ASP A 47 25.69 -4.55 -15.40
C ASP A 47 24.26 -4.00 -15.35
N ASP A 48 23.38 -4.57 -14.50
CA ASP A 48 22.03 -4.07 -14.28
C ASP A 48 22.02 -2.66 -13.67
N ALA A 49 22.88 -2.41 -12.67
CA ALA A 49 23.02 -1.09 -12.06
C ALA A 49 23.58 -0.06 -13.06
N LEU A 50 24.55 -0.49 -13.90
CA LEU A 50 25.14 0.37 -14.93
C LEU A 50 24.16 0.68 -16.05
N GLY A 51 23.40 -0.32 -16.53
CA GLY A 51 22.34 -0.14 -17.51
C GLY A 51 21.25 0.82 -17.01
N SER A 52 20.85 0.66 -15.75
CA SER A 52 19.90 1.58 -15.11
C SER A 52 20.43 3.02 -15.02
N ALA A 53 21.72 3.20 -14.70
CA ALA A 53 22.35 4.51 -14.63
C ALA A 53 22.54 5.16 -16.02
N LEU A 54 22.72 4.34 -17.06
CA LEU A 54 22.83 4.74 -18.43
C LEU A 54 21.46 5.16 -19.02
N GLY A 55 20.37 4.47 -18.60
CA GLY A 55 19.00 4.73 -19.05
C GLY A 55 18.78 4.38 -20.53
N ILE A 56 19.54 3.41 -21.06
CA ILE A 56 19.44 2.87 -22.41
C ILE A 56 19.34 1.35 -22.27
N TYR A 57 18.55 0.72 -23.12
CA TYR A 57 18.27 -0.71 -23.04
C TYR A 57 18.41 -1.37 -24.40
N GLU A 58 18.66 -2.66 -24.43
CA GLU A 58 18.52 -3.47 -25.63
C GLU A 58 17.10 -3.35 -26.18
N ASP A 59 16.94 -3.43 -27.48
CA ASP A 59 15.71 -3.15 -28.24
C ASP A 59 15.30 -1.67 -28.34
N ASP A 60 16.04 -0.71 -27.73
CA ASP A 60 15.81 0.72 -27.95
C ASP A 60 16.31 1.14 -29.35
N LEU A 61 15.69 2.15 -29.96
CA LEU A 61 16.25 2.82 -31.14
C LEU A 61 17.50 3.59 -30.73
N LEU A 62 18.57 3.48 -31.55
CA LEU A 62 19.82 4.17 -31.32
C LEU A 62 19.66 5.67 -31.54
N ASP A 63 19.76 6.42 -30.45
CA ASP A 63 19.77 7.88 -30.40
C ASP A 63 21.10 8.34 -29.78
N ILE A 64 21.94 9.01 -30.54
CA ILE A 64 23.27 9.48 -30.09
C ILE A 64 23.15 10.49 -28.94
N ASP A 65 22.12 11.34 -28.97
CA ASP A 65 21.86 12.30 -27.89
C ASP A 65 21.47 11.58 -26.60
N LYS A 66 20.62 10.55 -26.70
CA LYS A 66 20.24 9.69 -25.58
C LYS A 66 21.46 8.94 -25.01
N VAL A 67 22.33 8.41 -25.87
CA VAL A 67 23.59 7.78 -25.45
C VAL A 67 24.50 8.77 -24.72
N THR A 68 24.62 9.98 -25.22
CA THR A 68 25.45 11.04 -24.59
C THR A 68 24.90 11.43 -23.22
N GLN A 69 23.58 11.57 -23.08
CA GLN A 69 22.91 11.82 -21.79
C GLN A 69 23.09 10.62 -20.83
N GLY A 70 22.98 9.40 -21.34
CA GLY A 70 23.21 8.19 -20.57
C GLY A 70 24.63 8.10 -20.02
N ILE A 71 25.64 8.42 -20.83
CA ILE A 71 27.04 8.50 -20.39
C ILE A 71 27.21 9.54 -19.27
N ALA A 72 26.54 10.69 -19.37
CA ALA A 72 26.55 11.70 -18.30
C ALA A 72 25.87 11.18 -17.02
N GLY A 73 24.76 10.42 -17.17
CA GLY A 73 24.09 9.72 -16.10
C GLY A 73 25.00 8.69 -15.40
N LEU A 74 25.69 7.87 -16.19
CA LEU A 74 26.65 6.88 -15.70
C LEU A 74 27.82 7.54 -14.94
N LYS A 75 28.40 8.61 -15.49
CA LYS A 75 29.45 9.40 -14.81
C LYS A 75 28.95 9.97 -13.48
N LYS A 76 27.72 10.48 -13.46
CA LYS A 76 27.09 10.99 -12.25
C LYS A 76 26.85 9.89 -11.23
N PHE A 77 26.42 8.70 -11.64
CA PHE A 77 26.23 7.53 -10.77
C PHE A 77 27.54 7.15 -10.07
N TYR A 78 28.63 7.05 -10.81
CA TYR A 78 29.97 6.77 -10.26
C TYR A 78 30.44 7.89 -9.32
N PHE A 79 30.25 9.15 -9.72
CA PHE A 79 30.60 10.30 -8.87
C PHE A 79 29.81 10.27 -7.53
N ASP A 80 28.53 9.98 -7.58
CA ASP A 80 27.64 9.90 -6.41
C ASP A 80 28.04 8.75 -5.46
N ASN A 81 28.78 7.75 -5.95
CA ASN A 81 29.32 6.63 -5.19
C ASN A 81 30.83 6.76 -4.88
N GLY A 82 31.42 7.92 -5.10
CA GLY A 82 32.79 8.24 -4.66
C GLY A 82 33.89 7.94 -5.66
N PHE A 83 33.58 7.64 -6.91
CA PHE A 83 34.54 7.44 -8.00
C PHE A 83 34.69 8.73 -8.81
N PHE A 84 35.37 9.70 -8.22
CA PHE A 84 35.48 11.04 -8.79
C PHE A 84 36.40 11.15 -10.03
N GLU A 85 37.15 10.11 -10.32
CA GLU A 85 38.14 10.05 -11.40
C GLU A 85 37.75 9.02 -12.47
N MET A 86 36.52 8.53 -12.41
CA MET A 86 35.97 7.58 -13.38
C MET A 86 35.98 8.17 -14.78
N SER A 87 36.37 7.34 -15.76
CA SER A 87 36.25 7.63 -17.16
C SER A 87 35.57 6.51 -17.92
N VAL A 88 34.86 6.85 -18.97
CA VAL A 88 34.21 5.91 -19.88
C VAL A 88 34.46 6.32 -21.32
N ASP A 89 34.93 5.37 -22.11
CA ASP A 89 35.06 5.43 -23.56
C ASP A 89 33.93 4.60 -24.18
N THR A 90 33.37 5.01 -25.30
CA THR A 90 32.29 4.30 -25.97
C THR A 90 32.64 4.00 -27.41
N SER A 91 32.37 2.79 -27.86
CA SER A 91 32.52 2.39 -29.25
C SER A 91 31.20 1.79 -29.77
N PHE A 92 30.95 1.99 -31.07
CA PHE A 92 29.75 1.52 -31.74
C PHE A 92 30.19 0.54 -32.84
N SER A 93 29.47 -0.55 -33.02
CA SER A 93 29.54 -1.40 -34.20
C SER A 93 28.15 -1.54 -34.83
N PHE A 94 28.07 -1.49 -36.14
CA PHE A 94 26.82 -1.46 -36.90
C PHE A 94 26.70 -2.69 -37.77
N ASN A 95 25.58 -3.39 -37.69
CA ASN A 95 25.19 -4.42 -38.66
C ASN A 95 24.15 -3.84 -39.61
N ASN A 96 24.57 -3.52 -40.82
CA ASN A 96 23.73 -2.90 -41.85
C ASN A 96 22.68 -3.86 -42.44
N GLU A 97 22.87 -5.17 -42.34
CA GLU A 97 21.96 -6.20 -42.85
C GLU A 97 20.76 -6.38 -41.92
N GLU A 98 20.99 -6.37 -40.61
CA GLU A 98 19.96 -6.54 -39.60
C GLU A 98 19.45 -5.22 -39.04
N GLU A 99 20.01 -4.08 -39.45
CA GLU A 99 19.70 -2.71 -38.96
C GLU A 99 19.88 -2.60 -37.44
N THR A 100 20.94 -3.25 -36.92
CA THR A 100 21.24 -3.26 -35.47
C THR A 100 22.58 -2.60 -35.17
N ALA A 101 22.72 -2.15 -33.92
CA ALA A 101 23.93 -1.55 -33.40
C ALA A 101 24.29 -2.14 -32.04
N SER A 102 25.56 -2.57 -31.87
CA SER A 102 26.07 -2.99 -30.58
C SER A 102 26.88 -1.86 -29.96
N LEU A 103 26.63 -1.59 -28.67
CA LEU A 103 27.28 -0.54 -27.90
C LEU A 103 28.23 -1.15 -26.90
N LYS A 104 29.50 -0.72 -26.92
CA LYS A 104 30.49 -1.14 -25.96
C LYS A 104 31.00 0.03 -25.15
N PHE A 105 30.85 -0.07 -23.81
CA PHE A 105 31.31 0.91 -22.83
C PHE A 105 32.57 0.40 -22.13
N ILE A 106 33.68 1.10 -22.30
CA ILE A 106 34.95 0.77 -21.68
C ILE A 106 35.15 1.65 -20.47
N ILE A 107 34.97 1.09 -19.30
CA ILE A 107 34.94 1.82 -18.02
C ILE A 107 36.30 1.68 -17.30
N SER A 108 36.78 2.81 -16.83
CA SER A 108 37.87 2.87 -15.85
C SER A 108 37.35 3.49 -14.59
N GLU A 109 37.05 2.68 -13.58
CA GLU A 109 36.47 3.17 -12.30
C GLU A 109 37.47 4.01 -11.52
N ASN A 110 38.75 3.68 -11.65
CA ASN A 110 39.85 4.27 -10.85
C ASN A 110 39.60 4.06 -9.34
N ARG A 111 39.87 5.09 -8.52
CA ARG A 111 39.86 4.96 -7.06
C ARG A 111 38.51 5.39 -6.48
N GLN A 112 37.98 4.54 -5.57
CA GLN A 112 36.84 4.93 -4.73
C GLN A 112 37.31 5.65 -3.46
N TYR A 113 36.82 6.83 -3.20
CA TYR A 113 37.21 7.70 -2.09
C TYR A 113 36.44 7.38 -0.81
N ARG A 114 37.16 7.45 0.34
CA ARG A 114 36.57 7.31 1.67
C ARG A 114 36.40 8.67 2.33
N ILE A 115 35.42 8.78 3.24
CA ILE A 115 35.20 9.97 4.07
C ILE A 115 36.31 10.02 5.15
N ASP A 116 37.15 11.06 5.12
CA ASP A 116 38.16 11.32 6.14
C ASP A 116 37.56 12.06 7.34
N SER A 117 36.80 13.10 7.07
CA SER A 117 36.19 13.94 8.11
C SER A 117 34.90 14.55 7.66
N ILE A 118 34.03 14.79 8.65
CA ILE A 118 32.73 15.43 8.46
C ILE A 118 32.70 16.67 9.36
N ILE A 119 32.39 17.83 8.78
CA ILE A 119 32.31 19.11 9.47
C ILE A 119 30.90 19.68 9.32
N TYR A 120 30.33 20.12 10.41
CA TYR A 120 29.06 20.84 10.46
C TYR A 120 29.32 22.27 10.90
N ASN A 121 29.02 23.24 10.04
CA ASN A 121 29.13 24.66 10.33
C ASN A 121 27.74 25.27 10.53
N GLY A 122 27.61 26.28 11.37
CA GLY A 122 26.36 27.02 11.62
C GLY A 122 25.44 26.35 12.64
N LEU A 123 25.94 25.36 13.41
CA LEU A 123 25.21 24.70 14.49
C LEU A 123 25.69 25.07 15.89
N ASP A 124 26.53 26.08 16.00
CA ASP A 124 27.24 26.45 17.25
C ASP A 124 26.32 27.03 18.32
N LYS A 125 25.17 27.59 17.94
CA LYS A 125 24.21 28.23 18.86
C LYS A 125 23.12 27.28 19.35
N LEU A 126 23.17 26.00 19.01
CA LEU A 126 22.17 24.99 19.44
C LEU A 126 22.30 24.68 20.93
N SER A 127 21.18 24.32 21.56
CA SER A 127 21.21 23.77 22.91
C SER A 127 22.08 22.51 22.99
N PRO A 128 22.77 22.26 24.13
CA PRO A 128 23.63 21.10 24.28
C PRO A 128 22.90 19.75 24.05
N GLU A 129 21.60 19.69 24.37
CA GLU A 129 20.79 18.51 24.19
C GLU A 129 20.49 18.25 22.70
N LEU A 130 20.03 19.27 21.96
CA LEU A 130 19.76 19.18 20.54
C LEU A 130 21.03 18.88 19.75
N SER A 131 22.12 19.56 20.07
CA SER A 131 23.43 19.33 19.49
C SER A 131 23.85 17.88 19.63
N ARG A 132 23.77 17.28 20.84
CA ARG A 132 24.05 15.85 21.06
C ARG A 132 23.14 14.93 20.23
N ARG A 133 21.87 15.28 20.08
CA ARG A 133 20.91 14.49 19.27
C ARG A 133 21.25 14.56 17.79
N ILE A 134 21.73 15.70 17.28
CA ILE A 134 22.15 15.86 15.89
C ILE A 134 23.44 15.08 15.62
N TYR A 135 24.45 15.22 16.47
CA TYR A 135 25.73 14.49 16.30
C TYR A 135 25.61 12.96 16.47
N ARG A 136 24.48 12.45 16.96
CA ARG A 136 24.16 11.00 16.99
C ARG A 136 23.63 10.45 15.66
N ILE A 137 23.29 11.30 14.71
CA ILE A 137 22.86 10.88 13.36
C ILE A 137 24.10 10.35 12.65
N LYS A 138 24.07 9.09 12.23
CA LYS A 138 25.20 8.39 11.62
C LYS A 138 24.77 7.69 10.32
N LYS A 139 24.36 8.45 9.31
CA LYS A 139 24.15 7.93 7.95
C LYS A 139 25.48 7.87 7.20
N ILE A 140 26.37 8.84 7.48
CA ILE A 140 27.75 8.86 6.98
C ILE A 140 28.72 8.80 8.16
N GLU A 141 29.83 8.08 7.96
CA GLU A 141 30.84 7.87 8.99
C GLU A 141 32.26 8.02 8.40
N LYS A 142 33.21 8.40 9.25
CA LYS A 142 34.64 8.42 8.90
C LYS A 142 35.10 7.02 8.47
N ASN A 143 35.98 6.96 7.48
CA ASN A 143 36.53 5.74 6.87
C ASN A 143 35.57 4.87 6.05
N LYS A 144 34.29 5.24 5.95
CA LYS A 144 33.33 4.63 5.01
C LYS A 144 33.48 5.24 3.63
N PHE A 145 33.10 4.51 2.59
CA PHE A 145 33.10 5.05 1.23
C PHE A 145 32.13 6.22 1.11
N TYR A 146 32.54 7.21 0.32
CA TYR A 146 31.70 8.34 0.00
C TYR A 146 30.44 7.87 -0.74
N ASN A 147 29.28 8.34 -0.30
CA ASN A 147 28.02 8.14 -0.99
C ASN A 147 27.18 9.40 -0.83
N ARG A 148 26.82 10.03 -1.95
CA ARG A 148 26.09 11.29 -1.98
C ARG A 148 24.67 11.16 -1.42
N ILE A 149 23.99 10.03 -1.67
CA ILE A 149 22.63 9.80 -1.19
C ILE A 149 22.63 9.81 0.34
N LEU A 150 23.58 9.12 0.99
CA LEU A 150 23.69 9.10 2.44
C LEU A 150 24.02 10.46 3.03
N ILE A 151 24.75 11.33 2.31
CA ILE A 151 25.00 12.71 2.73
C ILE A 151 23.71 13.53 2.68
N ILE A 152 22.93 13.39 1.62
CA ILE A 152 21.61 14.04 1.48
C ILE A 152 20.69 13.56 2.60
N ASP A 153 20.61 12.26 2.85
CA ASP A 153 19.77 11.68 3.91
C ASP A 153 20.17 12.19 5.30
N GLN A 154 21.47 12.27 5.60
CA GLN A 154 21.93 12.82 6.86
C GLN A 154 21.59 14.31 6.99
N THR A 155 21.76 15.07 5.92
CA THR A 155 21.43 16.48 5.87
C THR A 155 19.95 16.72 6.11
N ASN A 156 19.10 15.99 5.42
CA ASN A 156 17.65 16.07 5.57
C ASN A 156 17.21 15.72 6.99
N GLU A 157 17.79 14.67 7.60
CA GLU A 157 17.47 14.28 8.98
C GLU A 157 17.92 15.36 9.98
N ILE A 158 19.06 16.03 9.74
CA ILE A 158 19.52 17.17 10.56
C ILE A 158 18.54 18.33 10.43
N LEU A 159 18.17 18.71 9.20
CA LEU A 159 17.22 19.80 8.94
C LEU A 159 15.85 19.53 9.56
N ASP A 160 15.33 18.31 9.42
CA ASP A 160 14.06 17.93 10.04
C ASP A 160 14.14 18.03 11.57
N ARG A 161 15.24 17.61 12.19
CA ARG A 161 15.43 17.78 13.63
C ARG A 161 15.50 19.24 14.04
N LEU A 162 16.21 20.07 13.29
CA LEU A 162 16.26 21.51 13.55
C LEU A 162 14.88 22.15 13.43
N GLN A 163 14.19 21.91 12.32
CA GLN A 163 12.86 22.47 12.04
C GLN A 163 11.78 21.96 13.02
N ASN A 164 11.95 20.75 13.57
CA ASN A 164 11.05 20.22 14.61
C ASN A 164 11.37 20.72 16.03
N ASN A 165 12.47 21.43 16.21
CA ASN A 165 12.87 22.00 17.50
C ASN A 165 12.99 23.54 17.47
N GLY A 166 12.20 24.19 16.63
CA GLY A 166 12.04 25.63 16.61
C GLY A 166 12.89 26.41 15.59
N TYR A 167 13.78 25.75 14.88
CA TYR A 167 14.63 26.44 13.89
C TYR A 167 13.97 26.37 12.51
N MET A 168 12.83 27.07 12.36
CA MET A 168 11.98 27.04 11.16
C MET A 168 12.75 27.33 9.87
N TYR A 169 13.66 28.28 9.89
CA TYR A 169 14.43 28.77 8.75
C TYR A 169 15.74 28.03 8.55
N ALA A 170 15.97 26.94 9.31
CA ALA A 170 17.18 26.13 9.13
C ALA A 170 17.19 25.50 7.74
N ARG A 171 18.27 25.75 7.00
CA ARG A 171 18.53 25.21 5.66
C ARG A 171 20.02 25.09 5.39
N LEU A 172 20.41 24.39 4.34
CA LEU A 172 21.77 24.50 3.81
C LEU A 172 21.94 25.83 3.11
N LYS A 173 23.18 26.40 3.20
CA LYS A 173 23.54 27.60 2.43
C LYS A 173 23.38 27.33 0.93
N GLN A 174 22.86 28.33 0.20
CA GLN A 174 22.47 28.16 -1.20
C GLN A 174 23.65 27.71 -2.09
N ASP A 175 24.79 28.40 -2.04
CA ASP A 175 25.91 28.13 -2.95
C ASP A 175 27.03 27.26 -2.35
N SER A 176 27.05 27.04 -1.05
CA SER A 176 28.10 26.36 -0.32
C SER A 176 27.57 25.39 0.75
N GLY A 177 26.33 24.94 0.61
CA GLY A 177 25.67 24.11 1.63
C GLY A 177 26.37 22.77 1.84
N THR A 178 26.79 22.12 0.75
CA THR A 178 27.60 20.90 0.81
C THR A 178 28.88 21.13 0.02
N VAL A 179 30.02 21.10 0.70
CA VAL A 179 31.33 21.25 0.09
C VAL A 179 32.12 19.94 0.27
N ILE A 180 32.61 19.42 -0.85
CA ILE A 180 33.41 18.20 -0.87
C ILE A 180 34.84 18.58 -1.28
N ARG A 181 35.79 18.42 -0.36
CA ARG A 181 37.20 18.65 -0.64
C ARG A 181 37.93 17.32 -0.75
N LYS A 182 38.39 17.01 -1.97
CA LYS A 182 39.25 15.85 -2.21
C LYS A 182 40.67 16.19 -1.82
N PHE A 183 41.37 15.20 -1.27
CA PHE A 183 42.80 15.24 -1.14
C PHE A 183 43.38 13.89 -1.57
N SER A 184 44.51 13.93 -2.25
CA SER A 184 45.22 12.74 -2.72
C SER A 184 46.63 12.84 -2.22
N GLY A 185 47.04 11.90 -1.37
CA GLY A 185 48.43 11.72 -0.93
C GLY A 185 48.96 10.35 -1.38
N ASN A 186 50.27 10.14 -1.31
CA ASN A 186 50.89 8.89 -1.74
C ASN A 186 50.38 7.65 -0.98
N THR A 187 49.87 7.81 0.22
CA THR A 187 49.35 6.72 1.07
C THR A 187 47.90 6.84 1.46
N ASN A 188 47.29 8.04 1.42
CA ASN A 188 45.92 8.27 1.83
C ASN A 188 45.19 9.20 0.86
N SER A 189 44.09 8.74 0.33
CA SER A 189 43.12 9.56 -0.44
C SER A 189 41.79 9.58 0.26
N GLY A 190 41.25 10.74 0.41
CA GLY A 190 39.96 10.90 1.11
C GLY A 190 39.21 12.13 0.69
N VAL A 191 37.98 12.21 1.19
CA VAL A 191 37.14 13.40 1.05
C VAL A 191 36.79 13.95 2.41
N LYS A 192 36.86 15.26 2.52
CA LYS A 192 36.30 16.04 3.62
C LYS A 192 34.93 16.53 3.22
N VAL A 193 33.90 16.11 3.97
CA VAL A 193 32.53 16.54 3.77
C VAL A 193 32.22 17.69 4.71
N ILE A 194 31.86 18.84 4.18
CA ILE A 194 31.53 20.05 4.96
C ILE A 194 30.08 20.40 4.66
N LEU A 195 29.24 20.40 5.71
CA LEU A 195 27.85 20.77 5.63
C LEU A 195 27.67 22.13 6.32
N ASN A 196 27.29 23.13 5.55
CA ASN A 196 27.12 24.53 6.02
C ASN A 196 25.63 24.81 6.18
N PHE A 197 25.20 24.94 7.42
CA PHE A 197 23.82 25.28 7.76
C PHE A 197 23.72 26.82 8.01
N GLU A 198 22.52 27.34 7.77
CA GLU A 198 22.12 28.70 8.14
C GLU A 198 20.70 28.69 8.72
N GLY A 199 20.31 29.73 9.45
CA GLY A 199 19.01 29.83 10.10
C GLY A 199 18.80 28.90 11.30
N ALA A 200 19.88 28.30 11.83
CA ALA A 200 19.88 27.50 13.04
C ALA A 200 20.30 28.27 14.30
N ASP A 201 20.17 29.59 14.29
CA ASP A 201 20.58 30.48 15.37
C ASP A 201 19.42 31.21 16.04
N THR A 202 18.22 31.16 15.47
CA THR A 202 17.05 31.88 15.99
C THR A 202 15.86 30.88 16.12
N LEU A 203 15.32 30.85 17.36
CA LEU A 203 14.12 30.04 17.65
C LEU A 203 12.88 30.78 17.15
N SER A 204 12.01 30.03 16.48
CA SER A 204 10.70 30.48 16.02
C SER A 204 9.60 29.83 16.85
N TYR A 205 8.53 30.56 17.08
CA TYR A 205 7.31 30.13 17.75
C TYR A 205 6.12 30.32 16.81
N PHE A 206 5.11 29.47 16.92
CA PHE A 206 3.86 29.67 16.21
C PHE A 206 3.18 30.96 16.72
N GLY A 207 2.85 31.86 15.80
CA GLY A 207 2.00 33.01 16.03
C GLY A 207 0.52 32.64 15.88
N ARG A 208 -0.28 33.65 15.53
CA ARG A 208 -1.69 33.45 15.23
C ARG A 208 -1.83 32.64 13.94
N THR A 209 -2.80 31.73 13.91
CA THR A 209 -3.15 31.00 12.69
C THR A 209 -4.47 31.52 12.14
N GLU A 210 -4.42 32.14 10.96
CA GLU A 210 -5.59 32.50 10.20
C GLU A 210 -6.03 31.35 9.29
N ILE A 211 -7.36 31.11 9.17
CA ILE A 211 -7.89 30.10 8.26
C ILE A 211 -8.61 30.83 7.12
N VAL A 212 -8.10 30.59 5.92
CA VAL A 212 -8.64 31.11 4.67
C VAL A 212 -9.24 29.94 3.86
N ILE A 213 -10.55 29.97 3.67
CA ILE A 213 -11.27 29.00 2.86
C ILE A 213 -11.53 29.62 1.49
N MET A 214 -10.91 29.07 0.45
CA MET A 214 -11.11 29.51 -0.92
C MET A 214 -12.53 29.12 -1.36
N ASP A 215 -13.28 30.09 -1.91
CA ASP A 215 -14.62 29.89 -2.45
C ASP A 215 -15.53 29.09 -1.51
N ASN A 216 -15.75 29.60 -0.28
CA ASN A 216 -16.55 28.92 0.75
C ASN A 216 -18.06 28.91 0.42
N VAL A 217 -18.44 28.31 -0.71
CA VAL A 217 -19.81 28.22 -1.21
C VAL A 217 -20.74 27.36 -0.32
N TYR A 218 -20.17 26.51 0.53
CA TYR A 218 -20.90 25.59 1.41
C TYR A 218 -21.01 26.10 2.86
N ASN A 219 -20.50 27.31 3.14
CA ASN A 219 -20.43 27.88 4.49
C ASN A 219 -19.79 26.94 5.51
N VAL A 220 -18.64 26.36 5.14
CA VAL A 220 -17.86 25.49 6.04
C VAL A 220 -17.35 26.32 7.22
N ASP A 221 -17.63 25.83 8.43
CA ASP A 221 -17.21 26.49 9.66
C ASP A 221 -15.69 26.39 9.83
N LYS A 222 -15.04 27.54 10.03
CA LYS A 222 -13.60 27.63 10.31
C LYS A 222 -13.22 26.88 11.59
N GLU A 223 -14.12 26.79 12.57
CA GLU A 223 -13.85 26.08 13.82
C GLU A 223 -13.66 24.58 13.62
N LEU A 224 -14.35 23.99 12.64
CA LEU A 224 -14.11 22.60 12.23
C LEU A 224 -12.65 22.39 11.80
N LEU A 225 -12.11 23.30 10.99
CA LEU A 225 -10.74 23.25 10.50
C LEU A 225 -9.72 23.55 11.61
N ARG A 226 -10.06 24.46 12.52
CA ARG A 226 -9.20 24.83 13.65
C ARG A 226 -8.93 23.66 14.59
N ARG A 227 -9.91 22.78 14.80
CA ARG A 227 -9.78 21.58 15.64
C ARG A 227 -8.73 20.58 15.11
N GLU A 228 -8.41 20.66 13.82
CA GLU A 228 -7.43 19.79 13.17
C GLU A 228 -5.99 20.28 13.34
N ILE A 229 -5.80 21.55 13.77
CA ILE A 229 -4.48 22.13 14.00
C ILE A 229 -3.85 21.55 15.28
N GLN A 230 -2.63 21.06 15.18
CA GLN A 230 -1.93 20.32 16.23
C GLN A 230 -0.93 21.16 17.03
N TYR A 231 -1.01 22.47 16.92
CA TYR A 231 -0.20 23.44 17.67
C TYR A 231 -1.05 24.62 18.12
N ASN A 232 -0.58 25.33 19.14
CA ASN A 232 -1.21 26.53 19.65
C ASN A 232 -0.30 27.74 19.41
N GLU A 233 -0.87 28.96 19.47
CA GLU A 233 -0.11 30.18 19.51
C GLU A 233 0.85 30.16 20.72
N GLY A 234 2.13 30.48 20.49
CA GLY A 234 3.20 30.46 21.50
C GLY A 234 3.91 29.11 21.62
N ASP A 235 3.45 28.04 21.01
CA ASP A 235 4.21 26.78 20.94
C ASP A 235 5.50 26.98 20.14
N ILE A 236 6.57 26.28 20.51
CA ILE A 236 7.80 26.21 19.71
C ILE A 236 7.44 25.61 18.33
N TYR A 237 7.93 26.25 17.28
CA TYR A 237 7.69 25.78 15.91
C TYR A 237 8.14 24.32 15.73
N SER A 238 7.32 23.56 15.04
CA SER A 238 7.60 22.18 14.65
C SER A 238 7.02 21.92 13.26
N LYS A 239 7.88 21.58 12.31
CA LYS A 239 7.50 21.19 10.94
C LYS A 239 6.57 19.99 10.96
N GLU A 240 6.84 19.00 11.83
CA GLU A 240 6.01 17.82 12.01
C GLU A 240 4.58 18.18 12.41
N LYS A 241 4.42 19.08 13.42
CA LYS A 241 3.09 19.54 13.87
C LYS A 241 2.36 20.30 12.76
N LYS A 242 3.09 21.15 11.99
CA LYS A 242 2.53 21.86 10.83
C LYS A 242 2.00 20.88 9.77
N LEU A 243 2.85 19.93 9.32
CA LEU A 243 2.48 18.93 8.32
C LEU A 243 1.37 18.00 8.81
N LEU A 244 1.35 17.67 10.10
CA LEU A 244 0.28 16.88 10.70
C LEU A 244 -1.04 17.64 10.67
N SER A 245 -1.02 18.96 10.95
CA SER A 245 -2.21 19.81 10.85
C SER A 245 -2.75 19.87 9.42
N GLU A 246 -1.88 20.08 8.43
CA GLU A 246 -2.27 20.04 7.01
C GLU A 246 -2.93 18.72 6.63
N ARG A 247 -2.31 17.60 7.02
CA ARG A 247 -2.86 16.25 6.77
C ARG A 247 -4.19 16.01 7.46
N ASN A 248 -4.35 16.50 8.69
CA ASN A 248 -5.61 16.34 9.42
C ASN A 248 -6.73 17.14 8.77
N ILE A 249 -6.47 18.39 8.38
CA ILE A 249 -7.43 19.22 7.64
C ILE A 249 -7.79 18.55 6.31
N ALA A 250 -6.80 18.04 5.56
CA ALA A 250 -7.01 17.36 4.29
C ALA A 250 -7.77 16.03 4.39
N LYS A 251 -7.84 15.40 5.60
CA LYS A 251 -8.64 14.20 5.84
C LYS A 251 -10.15 14.48 5.96
N LEU A 252 -10.55 15.71 6.17
CA LEU A 252 -11.97 16.06 6.18
C LEU A 252 -12.55 15.87 4.77
N ALA A 253 -13.64 15.13 4.64
CA ALA A 253 -14.17 14.69 3.35
C ALA A 253 -14.48 15.85 2.38
N ILE A 254 -14.87 17.02 2.91
CA ILE A 254 -15.19 18.22 2.12
C ILE A 254 -13.92 18.95 1.62
N VAL A 255 -12.73 18.67 2.16
CA VAL A 255 -11.49 19.36 1.83
C VAL A 255 -10.78 18.66 0.68
N GLN A 256 -10.40 19.41 -0.35
CA GLN A 256 -9.60 18.94 -1.48
C GLN A 256 -8.10 19.07 -1.19
N SER A 257 -7.68 20.21 -0.63
CA SER A 257 -6.29 20.44 -0.24
C SER A 257 -6.20 21.44 0.90
N ALA A 258 -5.15 21.33 1.69
CA ALA A 258 -4.84 22.25 2.78
C ALA A 258 -3.34 22.47 2.86
N HIS A 259 -2.91 23.73 2.92
CA HIS A 259 -1.54 24.16 3.10
C HIS A 259 -1.46 25.23 4.19
N ILE A 260 -0.46 25.15 5.05
CA ILE A 260 -0.24 26.11 6.12
C ILE A 260 1.10 26.80 5.84
N ASP A 261 1.04 28.07 5.49
CA ASP A 261 2.19 28.85 5.10
C ASP A 261 2.49 29.96 6.14
N PRO A 262 3.75 30.36 6.31
CA PRO A 262 4.09 31.51 7.14
C PRO A 262 3.62 32.80 6.47
N ASP A 263 2.99 33.67 7.23
CA ASP A 263 2.48 34.97 6.78
C ASP A 263 3.11 36.16 7.53
N SER A 264 4.23 35.95 8.18
CA SER A 264 4.84 36.99 9.04
C SER A 264 6.25 37.27 8.59
N ALA A 265 6.60 38.59 8.62
CA ALA A 265 7.98 39.06 8.48
C ALA A 265 8.82 38.79 9.75
N SER A 266 8.20 38.43 10.87
CA SER A 266 8.88 38.12 12.12
C SER A 266 9.43 36.71 12.11
N ILE A 267 10.71 36.54 12.39
CA ILE A 267 11.40 35.25 12.48
C ILE A 267 11.09 34.56 13.83
N MET A 268 10.83 35.32 14.88
CA MET A 268 10.65 34.75 16.24
C MET A 268 9.21 34.30 16.50
N LYS A 269 8.23 35.13 16.20
CA LYS A 269 6.79 34.77 16.30
C LYS A 269 6.21 34.80 14.90
N VAL A 270 5.97 33.62 14.35
CA VAL A 270 5.57 33.44 12.94
C VAL A 270 4.07 33.20 12.87
N ASP A 271 3.34 34.20 12.38
CA ASP A 271 1.94 34.01 12.04
C ASP A 271 1.80 33.08 10.86
N MET A 272 0.72 32.27 10.86
CA MET A 272 0.50 31.22 9.88
C MET A 272 -0.83 31.43 9.17
N THR A 273 -0.88 31.15 7.89
CA THR A 273 -2.13 31.15 7.11
C THR A 273 -2.43 29.74 6.60
N ALA A 274 -3.55 29.18 7.08
CA ALA A 274 -4.05 27.89 6.61
C ALA A 274 -4.96 28.12 5.38
N ASN A 275 -4.43 27.91 4.19
CA ASN A 275 -5.13 27.99 2.92
C ASN A 275 -5.84 26.66 2.64
N VAL A 276 -7.17 26.67 2.64
CA VAL A 276 -8.00 25.48 2.46
C VAL A 276 -8.83 25.61 1.20
N LYS A 277 -8.72 24.62 0.30
CA LYS A 277 -9.56 24.48 -0.88
C LYS A 277 -10.59 23.40 -0.63
N LEU A 278 -11.87 23.72 -0.86
CA LEU A 278 -12.96 22.76 -0.74
C LEU A 278 -13.11 21.93 -2.02
N GLY A 279 -13.49 20.68 -1.85
CA GLY A 279 -13.93 19.80 -2.91
C GLY A 279 -15.44 19.90 -3.17
N PRO A 280 -15.96 19.14 -4.13
CA PRO A 280 -17.40 19.04 -4.34
C PRO A 280 -18.06 18.43 -3.11
N LYS A 281 -19.18 19.05 -2.67
CA LYS A 281 -19.97 18.56 -1.53
C LYS A 281 -20.63 17.22 -1.84
N TYR A 282 -21.14 17.07 -3.05
CA TYR A 282 -21.83 15.87 -3.50
C TYR A 282 -20.96 15.09 -4.47
N GLU A 283 -20.92 13.77 -4.32
CA GLU A 283 -20.19 12.87 -5.19
C GLU A 283 -21.04 11.65 -5.51
N ILE A 284 -21.02 11.21 -6.76
CA ILE A 284 -21.58 9.94 -7.18
C ILE A 284 -20.44 9.14 -7.79
N LEU A 285 -20.16 7.99 -7.21
CA LEU A 285 -19.08 7.10 -7.63
C LEU A 285 -19.67 5.75 -8.08
N PRO A 286 -19.86 5.54 -9.39
CA PRO A 286 -20.14 4.19 -9.88
C PRO A 286 -18.87 3.35 -9.85
N TYR A 287 -19.00 2.06 -9.55
CA TYR A 287 -17.88 1.14 -9.53
C TYR A 287 -18.27 -0.25 -10.02
N ILE A 288 -17.30 -0.96 -10.52
CA ILE A 288 -17.39 -2.38 -10.85
C ILE A 288 -16.40 -3.15 -9.99
N ARG A 289 -16.72 -4.38 -9.66
CA ARG A 289 -15.83 -5.26 -8.91
C ARG A 289 -15.94 -6.70 -9.33
N GLY A 290 -14.83 -7.43 -9.25
CA GLY A 290 -14.80 -8.88 -9.26
C GLY A 290 -14.41 -9.39 -7.87
N THR A 291 -15.00 -10.44 -7.41
CA THR A 291 -14.66 -11.08 -6.14
C THR A 291 -14.83 -12.59 -6.25
N SER A 292 -14.04 -13.34 -5.49
CA SER A 292 -14.23 -14.77 -5.34
C SER A 292 -14.79 -15.07 -3.96
N ILE A 293 -15.95 -15.70 -3.92
CA ILE A 293 -16.60 -16.15 -2.68
C ILE A 293 -16.75 -17.66 -2.81
N GLN A 294 -16.21 -18.43 -1.85
CA GLN A 294 -16.33 -19.89 -1.82
C GLN A 294 -15.89 -20.57 -3.12
N ASN A 295 -14.82 -20.06 -3.74
CA ASN A 295 -14.27 -20.55 -5.00
C ASN A 295 -15.12 -20.28 -6.26
N HIS A 296 -16.25 -19.60 -6.13
CA HIS A 296 -17.01 -19.10 -7.26
C HIS A 296 -16.64 -17.64 -7.52
N PHE A 297 -16.39 -17.30 -8.77
CA PHE A 297 -16.14 -15.92 -9.17
C PHE A 297 -17.45 -15.19 -9.35
N TYR A 298 -17.59 -14.05 -8.69
CA TYR A 298 -18.70 -13.12 -8.79
C TYR A 298 -18.22 -11.83 -9.43
N PHE A 299 -18.99 -11.33 -10.35
CA PHE A 299 -18.81 -10.04 -10.97
C PHE A 299 -19.97 -9.14 -10.59
N GLY A 300 -19.71 -7.86 -10.40
CA GLY A 300 -20.79 -6.94 -10.07
C GLY A 300 -20.31 -5.52 -9.97
N GLY A 301 -21.10 -4.73 -9.31
CA GLY A 301 -20.79 -3.33 -9.08
C GLY A 301 -21.94 -2.62 -8.40
N GLY A 302 -21.80 -1.33 -8.30
CA GLY A 302 -22.75 -0.49 -7.62
C GLY A 302 -22.53 0.97 -7.89
N ALA A 303 -23.21 1.79 -7.12
CA ALA A 303 -23.01 3.22 -7.09
C ALA A 303 -23.14 3.73 -5.65
N GLU A 304 -22.22 4.61 -5.28
CA GLU A 304 -22.25 5.31 -4.01
C GLU A 304 -22.53 6.80 -4.24
N TYR A 305 -23.52 7.33 -3.54
CA TYR A 305 -23.77 8.76 -3.40
C TYR A 305 -23.25 9.22 -2.05
N THR A 306 -22.50 10.33 -2.01
CA THR A 306 -21.95 10.89 -0.78
C THR A 306 -22.21 12.39 -0.67
N ASP A 307 -22.82 12.84 0.42
CA ASP A 307 -22.81 14.22 0.91
C ASP A 307 -21.66 14.37 1.92
N LYS A 308 -20.59 15.04 1.49
CA LYS A 308 -19.34 15.22 2.27
C LYS A 308 -19.43 16.28 3.37
N TYR A 309 -20.54 17.01 3.45
CA TYR A 309 -20.77 18.03 4.48
C TYR A 309 -22.25 18.03 4.91
N PHE A 310 -22.75 16.85 5.29
CA PHE A 310 -24.14 16.63 5.70
C PHE A 310 -24.43 17.29 7.04
N LEU A 311 -25.39 18.22 7.08
CA LEU A 311 -25.77 18.99 8.27
C LEU A 311 -24.59 19.72 8.95
N GLY A 312 -23.48 19.96 8.25
CA GLY A 312 -22.34 20.68 8.78
C GLY A 312 -21.46 19.86 9.74
N GLY A 313 -20.49 20.53 10.40
CA GLY A 313 -19.62 19.91 11.42
C GLY A 313 -18.73 18.76 10.92
N GLY A 314 -18.48 18.67 9.60
CA GLY A 314 -17.67 17.61 8.99
C GLY A 314 -18.37 16.25 8.89
N ARG A 315 -19.69 16.21 9.11
CA ARG A 315 -20.49 14.97 8.98
C ARG A 315 -20.59 14.55 7.53
N VAL A 316 -20.59 13.25 7.32
CA VAL A 316 -20.72 12.63 5.99
C VAL A 316 -21.91 11.69 5.99
N LEU A 317 -22.70 11.74 4.94
CA LEU A 317 -23.77 10.78 4.67
C LEU A 317 -23.54 10.14 3.32
N SER A 318 -23.39 8.81 3.31
CA SER A 318 -23.31 8.03 2.07
C SER A 318 -24.49 7.09 1.93
N ALA A 319 -24.94 6.89 0.70
CA ALA A 319 -25.92 5.86 0.33
C ALA A 319 -25.32 5.01 -0.79
N ASN A 320 -25.35 3.71 -0.64
CA ASN A 320 -24.76 2.77 -1.58
C ASN A 320 -25.73 1.68 -2.00
N ILE A 321 -25.71 1.33 -3.27
CA ILE A 321 -26.35 0.14 -3.83
C ILE A 321 -25.28 -0.73 -4.49
N ASP A 322 -25.28 -2.02 -4.17
CA ASP A 322 -24.27 -2.98 -4.62
C ASP A 322 -24.92 -4.29 -5.02
N GLY A 323 -24.53 -4.84 -6.19
CA GLY A 323 -24.99 -6.12 -6.71
C GLY A 323 -23.87 -7.03 -7.13
N LEU A 324 -24.02 -8.33 -6.90
CA LEU A 324 -23.10 -9.37 -7.35
C LEU A 324 -23.86 -10.45 -8.14
N PHE A 325 -23.24 -10.87 -9.23
CA PHE A 325 -23.76 -11.87 -10.14
C PHE A 325 -22.76 -13.04 -10.28
N ASN A 326 -23.28 -14.23 -10.40
CA ASN A 326 -22.54 -15.40 -10.88
C ASN A 326 -23.27 -15.90 -12.12
N SER A 327 -22.59 -15.92 -13.27
CA SER A 327 -23.23 -16.16 -14.56
C SER A 327 -24.33 -15.10 -14.83
N SER A 328 -25.58 -15.51 -14.95
CA SER A 328 -26.75 -14.61 -15.16
C SER A 328 -27.52 -14.30 -13.88
N ASP A 329 -27.23 -14.99 -12.78
CA ASP A 329 -28.01 -14.92 -11.57
C ASP A 329 -27.54 -13.83 -10.64
N LEU A 330 -28.46 -13.02 -10.14
CA LEU A 330 -28.20 -12.05 -9.08
C LEU A 330 -28.09 -12.78 -7.74
N ASN A 331 -26.85 -12.90 -7.25
CA ASN A 331 -26.57 -13.65 -6.02
C ASN A 331 -26.57 -12.77 -4.78
N ARG A 332 -26.33 -11.47 -4.94
CA ARG A 332 -26.38 -10.51 -3.83
C ARG A 332 -26.92 -9.17 -4.31
N LEU A 333 -27.78 -8.58 -3.53
CA LEU A 333 -28.13 -7.17 -3.65
C LEU A 333 -28.13 -6.57 -2.25
N GLU A 334 -27.45 -5.45 -2.10
CA GLU A 334 -27.32 -4.72 -0.84
C GLU A 334 -27.59 -3.24 -1.08
N VAL A 335 -28.41 -2.64 -0.23
CA VAL A 335 -28.58 -1.20 -0.13
C VAL A 335 -28.16 -0.80 1.27
N SER A 336 -27.31 0.22 1.37
CA SER A 336 -26.83 0.69 2.67
C SER A 336 -26.75 2.21 2.73
N GLY A 337 -26.97 2.75 3.93
CA GLY A 337 -26.76 4.14 4.28
C GLY A 337 -25.73 4.23 5.39
N THR A 338 -24.71 5.07 5.24
CA THR A 338 -23.67 5.28 6.25
C THR A 338 -23.64 6.74 6.68
N PHE A 339 -23.78 6.97 7.96
CA PHE A 339 -23.59 8.27 8.59
C PHE A 339 -22.26 8.26 9.34
N THR A 340 -21.42 9.28 9.14
CA THR A 340 -20.12 9.43 9.82
C THR A 340 -20.05 10.79 10.50
N GLN A 341 -19.68 10.79 11.80
CA GLN A 341 -19.50 11.96 12.63
C GLN A 341 -18.06 11.99 13.14
N PRO A 342 -17.19 12.88 12.65
CA PRO A 342 -15.86 13.12 13.25
C PRO A 342 -16.01 13.81 14.62
N HIS A 343 -14.96 13.72 15.43
CA HIS A 343 -14.90 14.32 16.79
C HIS A 343 -16.08 13.93 17.68
N PHE A 344 -16.52 12.67 17.59
CA PHE A 344 -17.58 12.12 18.43
C PHE A 344 -17.06 11.92 19.86
N ILE A 345 -17.61 12.60 20.85
CA ILE A 345 -17.21 12.62 22.26
C ILE A 345 -15.78 13.19 22.48
N PHE A 346 -14.78 12.73 21.75
CA PHE A 346 -13.37 13.16 21.86
C PHE A 346 -12.83 13.67 20.53
N ASN A 347 -11.86 14.58 20.55
CA ASN A 347 -11.29 15.18 19.32
C ASN A 347 -10.65 14.18 18.35
N LYS A 348 -10.24 13.00 18.84
CA LYS A 348 -9.59 11.96 18.03
C LYS A 348 -10.51 10.77 17.77
N SER A 349 -11.81 10.91 17.99
CA SER A 349 -12.78 9.85 17.77
C SER A 349 -13.68 10.14 16.57
N THR A 350 -14.08 9.07 15.90
CA THR A 350 -15.05 9.09 14.81
C THR A 350 -16.12 8.06 15.10
N PHE A 351 -17.38 8.48 15.03
CA PHE A 351 -18.51 7.58 15.05
C PHE A 351 -18.98 7.35 13.62
N SER A 352 -19.27 6.10 13.27
CA SER A 352 -19.99 5.76 12.05
C SER A 352 -21.12 4.79 12.36
N ASN A 353 -22.23 4.99 11.67
CA ASN A 353 -23.37 4.09 11.74
C ASN A 353 -23.77 3.70 10.32
N LYS A 354 -23.75 2.40 10.03
CA LYS A 354 -24.15 1.83 8.73
C LYS A 354 -25.43 1.01 8.91
N LEU A 355 -26.49 1.42 8.26
CA LEU A 355 -27.71 0.64 8.09
C LEU A 355 -27.63 -0.10 6.75
N THR A 356 -27.99 -1.36 6.73
CA THR A 356 -27.90 -2.20 5.54
C THR A 356 -29.16 -3.06 5.44
N VAL A 357 -29.70 -3.17 4.24
CA VAL A 357 -30.74 -4.16 3.90
C VAL A 357 -30.32 -4.89 2.63
N GLY A 358 -30.57 -6.17 2.57
CA GLY A 358 -30.17 -6.93 1.40
C GLY A 358 -30.58 -8.39 1.43
N PHE A 359 -30.22 -9.05 0.37
CA PHE A 359 -30.25 -10.50 0.31
C PHE A 359 -28.96 -11.06 -0.31
N TYR A 360 -28.65 -12.29 0.02
CA TYR A 360 -27.64 -13.07 -0.70
C TYR A 360 -28.13 -14.50 -0.89
N ASN A 361 -27.85 -15.02 -2.07
CA ASN A 361 -28.08 -16.40 -2.46
C ASN A 361 -26.73 -17.05 -2.77
N LEU A 362 -26.18 -17.74 -1.80
CA LEU A 362 -24.88 -18.40 -1.90
C LEU A 362 -25.08 -19.89 -1.57
N GLU A 363 -24.70 -20.76 -2.51
CA GLU A 363 -24.70 -22.22 -2.32
C GLU A 363 -26.07 -22.79 -1.83
N GLY A 364 -27.18 -22.29 -2.39
CA GLY A 364 -28.51 -22.77 -2.03
C GLY A 364 -29.12 -22.15 -0.77
N PHE A 365 -28.39 -21.24 -0.10
CA PHE A 365 -28.89 -20.47 1.03
C PHE A 365 -29.43 -19.12 0.57
N LYS A 366 -30.73 -18.93 0.62
CA LYS A 366 -31.36 -17.62 0.43
C LYS A 366 -31.51 -16.92 1.78
N ASN A 367 -30.79 -15.84 1.98
CA ASN A 367 -30.83 -15.09 3.23
C ASN A 367 -31.26 -13.66 2.95
N TYR A 368 -32.24 -13.18 3.70
CA TYR A 368 -32.62 -11.76 3.76
C TYR A 368 -32.12 -11.19 5.08
N TYR A 369 -31.55 -10.01 5.04
CA TYR A 369 -31.02 -9.41 6.25
C TYR A 369 -31.24 -7.90 6.30
N ALA A 370 -31.40 -7.40 7.53
CA ALA A 370 -31.33 -6.00 7.87
C ALA A 370 -30.30 -5.86 8.98
N GLY A 371 -29.30 -5.03 8.78
CA GLY A 371 -28.18 -4.86 9.69
C GLY A 371 -27.98 -3.42 10.10
N ASN A 372 -27.46 -3.24 11.30
CA ASN A 372 -26.99 -1.99 11.86
C ASN A 372 -25.58 -2.19 12.43
N LEU A 373 -24.60 -1.51 11.86
CA LEU A 373 -23.24 -1.50 12.38
C LEU A 373 -22.89 -0.10 12.88
N SER A 374 -22.75 0.03 14.20
CA SER A 374 -22.28 1.24 14.85
C SER A 374 -20.83 1.06 15.27
N THR A 375 -19.93 1.90 14.79
CA THR A 375 -18.50 1.88 15.09
C THR A 375 -18.06 3.19 15.73
N VAL A 376 -17.39 3.12 16.86
CA VAL A 376 -16.60 4.22 17.42
C VAL A 376 -15.13 3.89 17.24
N LYS A 377 -14.45 4.66 16.40
CA LYS A 377 -13.01 4.61 16.22
C LYS A 377 -12.35 5.70 17.05
N TYR A 378 -11.33 5.34 17.82
CA TYR A 378 -10.51 6.28 18.57
C TYR A 378 -9.04 6.14 18.17
N PHE A 379 -8.44 7.24 17.70
CA PHE A 379 -7.01 7.29 17.39
C PHE A 379 -6.23 7.71 18.63
N ILE A 380 -5.35 6.85 19.15
CA ILE A 380 -4.58 7.11 20.35
C ILE A 380 -3.38 8.00 20.03
N SER A 381 -2.37 7.44 19.36
CA SER A 381 -1.12 8.10 18.98
C SER A 381 -0.26 7.18 18.11
N ASP A 382 0.54 7.75 17.21
CA ASP A 382 1.58 7.00 16.48
C ASP A 382 2.76 6.56 17.38
N LYS A 383 2.85 7.12 18.61
CA LYS A 383 3.93 6.82 19.57
C LYS A 383 3.59 5.65 20.51
N THR A 384 2.35 5.24 20.58
CA THR A 384 1.90 4.09 21.39
C THR A 384 1.93 2.81 20.57
N PHE A 385 2.11 1.64 21.23
CA PHE A 385 2.08 0.39 20.48
C PHE A 385 0.76 0.23 19.73
N TYR A 386 -0.39 0.30 20.41
CA TYR A 386 -1.66 0.39 19.69
C TYR A 386 -1.94 1.85 19.32
N ASN A 387 -2.15 2.10 18.04
CA ASN A 387 -2.44 3.43 17.53
C ASN A 387 -3.94 3.71 17.34
N SER A 388 -4.77 2.68 17.26
CA SER A 388 -6.23 2.83 17.11
C SER A 388 -7.00 1.80 17.92
N LEU A 389 -8.14 2.24 18.47
CA LEU A 389 -9.15 1.40 19.12
C LEU A 389 -10.46 1.51 18.34
N TYR A 390 -11.18 0.39 18.24
CA TYR A 390 -12.52 0.31 17.65
C TYR A 390 -13.46 -0.33 18.63
N LEU A 391 -14.62 0.26 18.83
CA LEU A 391 -15.76 -0.33 19.51
C LEU A 391 -16.88 -0.48 18.49
N ASP A 392 -17.23 -1.72 18.20
CA ASP A 392 -18.27 -2.05 17.23
C ASP A 392 -19.49 -2.63 17.94
N LEU A 393 -20.67 -2.17 17.56
CA LEU A 393 -21.93 -2.83 17.85
C LEU A 393 -22.54 -3.25 16.51
N ASN A 394 -22.57 -4.54 16.25
CA ASN A 394 -23.17 -5.14 15.06
C ASN A 394 -24.49 -5.80 15.48
N GLU A 395 -25.59 -5.39 14.86
CA GLU A 395 -26.93 -5.92 15.06
C GLU A 395 -27.52 -6.33 13.72
N GLU A 396 -27.99 -7.56 13.60
CA GLU A 396 -28.53 -8.09 12.36
C GLU A 396 -29.79 -8.92 12.63
N LEU A 397 -30.81 -8.63 11.86
CA LEU A 397 -32.00 -9.48 11.74
C LEU A 397 -31.81 -10.28 10.45
N VAL A 398 -31.64 -11.58 10.58
CA VAL A 398 -31.38 -12.48 9.43
C VAL A 398 -32.50 -13.52 9.32
N GLN A 399 -33.05 -13.65 8.14
CA GLN A 399 -33.96 -14.71 7.80
C GLN A 399 -33.24 -15.73 6.91
N PHE A 400 -32.99 -16.91 7.45
CA PHE A 400 -32.40 -18.02 6.71
C PHE A 400 -33.50 -18.89 6.10
N ARG A 401 -33.37 -19.17 4.82
CA ARG A 401 -34.19 -20.16 4.13
C ARG A 401 -33.27 -21.22 3.50
N TYR A 402 -33.44 -22.44 3.95
CA TYR A 402 -32.74 -23.61 3.44
C TYR A 402 -33.61 -24.23 2.35
N ASP A 403 -33.32 -24.06 1.09
CA ASP A 403 -34.07 -24.53 -0.04
C ASP A 403 -35.57 -24.09 -0.06
N ASP A 404 -36.28 -24.21 -1.20
CA ASP A 404 -37.66 -23.69 -1.34
C ASP A 404 -38.72 -24.43 -0.50
N THR A 405 -38.33 -25.52 0.17
CA THR A 405 -39.26 -26.37 0.97
C THR A 405 -39.03 -26.37 2.47
N SER A 406 -37.96 -25.72 2.97
CA SER A 406 -37.56 -25.79 4.38
C SER A 406 -38.14 -24.68 5.24
N SER A 407 -38.18 -24.95 6.54
CA SER A 407 -38.59 -23.99 7.56
C SER A 407 -37.71 -22.72 7.56
N ILE A 408 -38.36 -21.59 7.72
CA ILE A 408 -37.68 -20.31 7.87
C ILE A 408 -37.11 -20.22 9.28
N LEU A 409 -35.82 -19.92 9.41
CA LEU A 409 -35.16 -19.64 10.67
C LEU A 409 -34.85 -18.14 10.75
N ASN A 410 -35.51 -17.44 11.66
CA ASN A 410 -35.23 -16.04 11.94
C ASN A 410 -34.23 -15.93 13.09
N ILE A 411 -33.17 -15.14 12.89
CA ILE A 411 -32.11 -14.94 13.90
C ILE A 411 -31.96 -13.44 14.16
N PHE A 412 -31.95 -13.09 15.42
CA PHE A 412 -31.47 -11.80 15.88
C PHE A 412 -30.05 -11.97 16.39
N HIS A 413 -29.09 -11.51 15.59
CA HIS A 413 -27.68 -11.44 15.98
C HIS A 413 -27.36 -10.04 16.51
N SER A 414 -26.67 -9.98 17.63
CA SER A 414 -26.09 -8.73 18.15
C SER A 414 -24.76 -9.05 18.81
N MET A 415 -23.70 -8.35 18.39
CA MET A 415 -22.35 -8.54 18.88
C MET A 415 -21.66 -7.22 19.20
N ILE A 416 -21.13 -7.10 20.40
CA ILE A 416 -20.27 -5.98 20.81
C ILE A 416 -18.83 -6.46 20.69
N THR A 417 -17.98 -5.71 19.95
CA THR A 417 -16.57 -6.06 19.75
C THR A 417 -15.66 -4.88 20.08
N LEU A 418 -14.62 -5.14 20.84
CA LEU A 418 -13.52 -4.21 21.08
C LEU A 418 -12.29 -4.70 20.28
N THR A 419 -11.71 -3.82 19.46
CA THR A 419 -10.53 -4.13 18.67
C THR A 419 -9.44 -3.08 18.93
N ALA A 420 -8.22 -3.53 19.20
CA ALA A 420 -7.03 -2.68 19.25
C ALA A 420 -6.14 -3.00 18.05
N VAL A 421 -5.67 -1.94 17.37
CA VAL A 421 -4.88 -2.04 16.14
C VAL A 421 -3.57 -1.30 16.30
N HIS A 422 -2.48 -1.94 15.91
CA HIS A 422 -1.20 -1.34 15.58
C HIS A 422 -0.97 -1.46 14.08
N ASP A 423 -0.73 -0.36 13.42
CA ASP A 423 -0.38 -0.33 12.00
C ASP A 423 0.67 0.74 11.75
N ASN A 424 1.87 0.30 11.38
CA ASN A 424 2.95 1.17 10.93
C ASN A 424 3.49 0.74 9.56
N THR A 425 2.69 0.03 8.79
CA THR A 425 3.04 -0.37 7.43
C THR A 425 3.22 0.86 6.52
N ASN A 426 4.18 0.78 5.61
CA ASN A 426 4.52 1.89 4.73
C ASN A 426 3.56 2.07 3.54
N ASN A 427 2.75 1.07 3.23
CA ASN A 427 1.75 1.11 2.15
C ASN A 427 0.58 0.19 2.51
N VAL A 428 -0.65 0.62 2.23
CA VAL A 428 -1.87 -0.15 2.54
C VAL A 428 -2.12 -1.27 1.54
N LEU A 429 -1.81 -1.05 0.25
CA LEU A 429 -2.14 -1.99 -0.84
C LEU A 429 -1.04 -3.03 -1.06
N SER A 430 0.22 -2.62 -0.98
CA SER A 430 1.38 -3.51 -1.17
C SER A 430 2.49 -3.11 -0.18
N PRO A 431 2.37 -3.54 1.08
CA PRO A 431 3.36 -3.21 2.11
C PRO A 431 4.69 -3.89 1.83
N SER A 432 5.77 -3.12 1.96
CA SER A 432 7.14 -3.61 1.82
C SER A 432 7.96 -3.54 3.11
N ALA A 433 7.45 -2.83 4.11
CA ALA A 433 8.06 -2.71 5.43
C ALA A 433 7.01 -2.35 6.47
N GLY A 434 7.25 -2.73 7.71
CA GLY A 434 6.39 -2.42 8.85
C GLY A 434 5.69 -3.63 9.44
N TYR A 435 4.85 -3.36 10.41
CA TYR A 435 4.13 -4.35 11.20
C TYR A 435 2.67 -3.94 11.37
N TYR A 436 1.78 -4.88 11.11
CA TYR A 436 0.36 -4.77 11.42
C TYR A 436 0.01 -5.80 12.49
N HIS A 437 -0.67 -5.38 13.54
CA HIS A 437 -1.22 -6.26 14.56
C HIS A 437 -2.60 -5.79 14.95
N SER A 438 -3.55 -6.73 15.01
CA SER A 438 -4.89 -6.50 15.56
C SER A 438 -5.23 -7.57 16.57
N ILE A 439 -5.87 -7.16 17.64
CA ILE A 439 -6.48 -8.06 18.63
C ILE A 439 -7.90 -7.61 18.88
N SER A 440 -8.84 -8.53 18.84
CA SER A 440 -10.25 -8.25 19.10
C SER A 440 -10.86 -9.26 20.07
N ALA A 441 -11.77 -8.76 20.88
CA ALA A 441 -12.62 -9.55 21.74
C ALA A 441 -14.06 -9.07 21.61
N GLY A 442 -14.99 -9.99 21.37
CA GLY A 442 -16.40 -9.66 21.19
C GLY A 442 -17.31 -10.62 21.91
N SER A 443 -18.47 -10.15 22.31
CA SER A 443 -19.52 -10.96 22.93
C SER A 443 -20.82 -10.80 22.15
N ALA A 444 -21.38 -11.90 21.71
CA ALA A 444 -22.64 -11.97 21.01
C ALA A 444 -23.79 -12.48 21.89
N GLY A 445 -25.00 -12.07 21.56
CA GLY A 445 -26.23 -12.57 22.16
C GLY A 445 -26.62 -11.93 23.50
N LEU A 446 -25.89 -10.91 23.98
CA LEU A 446 -26.26 -10.22 25.23
C LEU A 446 -27.54 -9.41 25.06
N ILE A 447 -27.62 -8.59 24.03
CA ILE A 447 -28.81 -7.77 23.73
C ILE A 447 -30.01 -8.66 23.36
N PRO A 448 -29.88 -9.60 22.40
CA PRO A 448 -30.97 -10.54 22.11
C PRO A 448 -31.54 -11.21 23.36
N LYS A 449 -30.71 -11.73 24.23
CA LYS A 449 -31.15 -12.37 25.47
C LYS A 449 -32.04 -11.48 26.33
N LEU A 450 -31.80 -10.18 26.36
CA LEU A 450 -32.60 -9.23 27.15
C LEU A 450 -33.97 -8.94 26.54
N VAL A 451 -34.06 -8.96 25.21
CA VAL A 451 -35.28 -8.54 24.49
C VAL A 451 -36.02 -9.66 23.78
N ILE A 452 -35.48 -10.88 23.79
CA ILE A 452 -35.98 -12.01 23.00
C ILE A 452 -37.42 -12.42 23.37
N SER A 453 -37.84 -12.19 24.62
CA SER A 453 -39.23 -12.44 25.04
C SER A 453 -40.25 -11.58 24.29
N ALA A 454 -39.84 -10.41 23.81
CA ALA A 454 -40.63 -9.56 22.96
C ALA A 454 -40.57 -9.94 21.46
N LEU A 455 -39.70 -10.87 21.09
CA LEU A 455 -39.43 -11.34 19.73
C LEU A 455 -39.60 -12.87 19.63
N PRO A 456 -40.80 -13.42 19.87
CA PRO A 456 -41.01 -14.87 20.03
C PRO A 456 -40.67 -15.69 18.78
N ASN A 457 -40.65 -15.06 17.59
CA ASN A 457 -40.33 -15.71 16.32
C ASN A 457 -38.85 -15.67 15.94
N PHE A 458 -37.99 -15.10 16.81
CA PHE A 458 -36.55 -15.03 16.58
C PHE A 458 -35.78 -15.92 17.51
N ASN A 459 -34.68 -16.46 16.97
CA ASN A 459 -33.67 -17.19 17.71
C ASN A 459 -32.41 -16.32 17.80
N TYR A 460 -31.48 -16.71 18.66
CA TYR A 460 -30.19 -16.02 18.81
C TYR A 460 -29.10 -16.99 19.22
N SER A 461 -27.83 -16.60 18.99
CA SER A 461 -26.66 -17.36 19.45
C SER A 461 -25.93 -16.57 20.54
N GLN A 462 -25.41 -17.27 21.55
CA GLN A 462 -24.55 -16.66 22.57
C GLN A 462 -23.14 -17.23 22.50
N PHE A 463 -22.17 -16.36 22.27
CA PHE A 463 -20.76 -16.74 22.22
C PHE A 463 -19.84 -15.56 22.52
N VAL A 464 -18.61 -15.88 22.93
CA VAL A 464 -17.49 -14.94 22.94
C VAL A 464 -16.56 -15.30 21.79
N LYS A 465 -16.08 -14.29 21.06
CA LYS A 465 -15.16 -14.46 19.94
C LYS A 465 -13.89 -13.67 20.20
N PHE A 466 -12.76 -14.36 20.18
CA PHE A 466 -11.44 -13.78 20.21
C PHE A 466 -10.80 -13.92 18.84
N TYR A 467 -10.07 -12.90 18.41
CA TYR A 467 -9.31 -12.95 17.16
C TYR A 467 -8.06 -12.10 17.26
N THR A 468 -6.94 -12.61 16.75
CA THR A 468 -5.73 -11.82 16.53
C THR A 468 -5.19 -12.07 15.13
N GLY A 469 -4.77 -10.99 14.49
CA GLY A 469 -4.13 -11.00 13.18
C GLY A 469 -2.81 -10.24 13.22
N ASN A 470 -1.76 -10.87 12.71
CA ASN A 470 -0.42 -10.31 12.66
C ASN A 470 0.11 -10.36 11.24
N ARG A 471 0.80 -9.32 10.79
CA ARG A 471 1.50 -9.25 9.50
C ARG A 471 2.78 -8.47 9.68
N ILE A 472 3.89 -9.00 9.19
CA ILE A 472 5.21 -8.38 9.30
C ILE A 472 5.83 -8.35 7.91
N TYR A 473 6.44 -7.22 7.56
CA TYR A 473 7.07 -7.00 6.28
C TYR A 473 8.50 -6.51 6.48
N PHE A 474 9.46 -7.20 5.89
CA PHE A 474 10.87 -6.83 5.89
C PHE A 474 11.36 -6.59 4.48
N ASN A 475 11.88 -5.40 4.23
CA ASN A 475 12.56 -5.10 2.99
C ASN A 475 13.94 -5.77 2.99
N LEU A 476 14.15 -6.71 2.07
CA LEU A 476 15.38 -7.47 1.94
C LEU A 476 16.37 -6.90 0.92
N ASN A 477 16.15 -5.71 0.36
CA ASN A 477 16.98 -5.14 -0.73
C ASN A 477 18.49 -5.14 -0.45
N LYS A 478 18.90 -5.14 0.82
CA LYS A 478 20.33 -5.21 1.19
C LYS A 478 20.94 -6.62 1.06
N ILE A 479 20.12 -7.66 1.00
CA ILE A 479 20.54 -9.08 0.98
C ILE A 479 20.17 -9.70 -0.35
N ILE A 480 18.92 -9.51 -0.77
CA ILE A 480 18.37 -9.97 -2.04
C ILE A 480 17.73 -8.75 -2.71
N PRO A 481 18.31 -8.21 -3.78
CA PRO A 481 17.79 -7.03 -4.45
C PRO A 481 16.33 -7.18 -4.86
N PHE A 482 15.57 -6.09 -4.70
CA PHE A 482 14.14 -5.99 -5.07
C PHE A 482 13.22 -7.01 -4.41
N SER A 483 13.57 -7.45 -3.19
CA SER A 483 12.82 -8.50 -2.49
C SER A 483 12.27 -8.03 -1.15
N ILE A 484 11.10 -8.61 -0.80
CA ILE A 484 10.36 -8.37 0.43
C ILE A 484 10.07 -9.73 1.07
N PHE A 485 10.38 -9.87 2.34
CA PHE A 485 9.93 -10.99 3.15
C PHE A 485 8.65 -10.58 3.90
N ALA A 486 7.59 -11.35 3.74
CA ALA A 486 6.32 -11.11 4.40
C ALA A 486 5.88 -12.35 5.17
N THR A 487 5.30 -12.16 6.35
CA THR A 487 4.73 -13.25 7.14
C THR A 487 3.43 -12.81 7.80
N SER A 488 2.51 -13.75 7.94
CA SER A 488 1.24 -13.53 8.64
C SER A 488 0.92 -14.67 9.60
N LEU A 489 0.15 -14.34 10.65
CA LEU A 489 -0.40 -15.29 11.60
C LEU A 489 -1.78 -14.81 12.04
N LYS A 490 -2.78 -15.68 11.97
CA LYS A 490 -4.15 -15.47 12.40
C LYS A 490 -4.53 -16.55 13.40
N VAL A 491 -5.09 -16.16 14.53
CA VAL A 491 -5.64 -17.09 15.53
C VAL A 491 -7.01 -16.59 15.94
N GLY A 492 -7.99 -17.47 15.97
CA GLY A 492 -9.35 -17.13 16.42
C GLY A 492 -9.98 -18.24 17.23
N ASP A 493 -10.77 -17.88 18.24
CA ASP A 493 -11.53 -18.83 19.06
C ASP A 493 -12.94 -18.30 19.35
N ILE A 494 -13.93 -19.16 19.20
CA ILE A 494 -15.33 -18.90 19.50
C ILE A 494 -15.76 -19.86 20.60
N ILE A 495 -16.19 -19.31 21.72
CA ILE A 495 -16.65 -20.07 22.88
C ILE A 495 -18.15 -19.84 23.03
N GLU A 496 -18.94 -20.87 22.74
CA GLU A 496 -20.39 -20.85 22.88
C GLU A 496 -20.78 -21.00 24.37
N TYR A 497 -21.77 -20.25 24.80
CA TYR A 497 -22.27 -20.29 26.17
C TYR A 497 -23.77 -19.99 26.26
N GLY A 498 -24.34 -20.15 27.41
CA GLY A 498 -25.74 -19.82 27.68
C GLY A 498 -26.67 -21.02 27.58
N THR A 499 -27.93 -20.79 27.99
CA THR A 499 -29.03 -21.74 27.93
C THR A 499 -30.33 -21.00 27.63
N GLY A 500 -31.24 -21.61 26.91
CA GLY A 500 -32.52 -21.02 26.56
C GLY A 500 -33.22 -21.78 25.44
N THR A 501 -34.53 -21.66 25.36
CA THR A 501 -35.37 -22.35 24.31
C THR A 501 -35.20 -21.76 22.91
N GLN A 502 -34.82 -20.47 22.81
CA GLN A 502 -34.58 -19.76 21.55
C GLN A 502 -33.09 -19.67 21.23
N LEU A 503 -32.22 -20.28 22.05
CA LEU A 503 -30.80 -20.32 21.82
C LEU A 503 -30.51 -21.37 20.74
N VAL A 504 -29.78 -20.96 19.70
CA VAL A 504 -29.32 -21.81 18.60
C VAL A 504 -27.80 -21.80 18.50
N PRO A 505 -27.18 -22.84 17.95
CA PRO A 505 -25.73 -22.85 17.72
C PRO A 505 -25.27 -21.65 16.89
N VAL A 506 -23.99 -21.29 17.01
CA VAL A 506 -23.41 -20.22 16.19
C VAL A 506 -23.57 -20.54 14.71
N GLN A 507 -24.11 -19.57 13.98
CA GLN A 507 -24.36 -19.73 12.55
C GLN A 507 -23.06 -19.74 11.75
N PRO A 508 -22.96 -20.47 10.62
CA PRO A 508 -21.75 -20.58 9.81
C PRO A 508 -21.14 -19.25 9.40
N ILE A 509 -21.97 -18.20 9.17
CA ILE A 509 -21.51 -16.86 8.79
C ILE A 509 -20.58 -16.21 9.84
N TYR A 510 -20.67 -16.61 11.11
CA TYR A 510 -19.85 -16.07 12.20
C TYR A 510 -18.66 -16.96 12.55
N LYS A 511 -18.62 -18.19 12.00
CA LYS A 511 -17.57 -19.19 12.25
C LYS A 511 -16.35 -18.96 11.38
N PHE A 512 -15.29 -19.70 11.66
CA PHE A 512 -14.06 -19.68 10.87
C PHE A 512 -14.06 -20.75 9.79
N PHE A 513 -13.41 -20.42 8.67
CA PHE A 513 -13.17 -21.32 7.55
C PHE A 513 -11.70 -21.21 7.14
N SER A 514 -11.17 -22.23 6.49
CA SER A 514 -9.81 -22.27 5.98
C SER A 514 -9.78 -22.79 4.53
N GLY A 515 -8.70 -22.44 3.81
CA GLY A 515 -8.56 -22.71 2.38
C GLY A 515 -8.96 -21.51 1.51
N GLY A 516 -8.36 -21.43 0.33
CA GLY A 516 -8.60 -20.36 -0.63
C GLY A 516 -7.47 -19.34 -0.75
N SER A 517 -7.63 -18.41 -1.66
CA SER A 517 -6.58 -17.48 -2.09
C SER A 517 -6.06 -16.51 -1.00
N GLY A 518 -6.84 -16.23 0.02
CA GLY A 518 -6.47 -15.39 1.18
C GLY A 518 -6.18 -16.19 2.47
N SER A 519 -6.06 -17.52 2.36
CA SER A 519 -5.90 -18.48 3.45
C SER A 519 -4.84 -19.50 3.07
N LEU A 520 -5.14 -20.81 3.07
CA LEU A 520 -4.22 -21.86 2.62
C LEU A 520 -4.33 -22.08 1.11
N ARG A 521 -3.34 -21.63 0.35
CA ARG A 521 -3.29 -21.72 -1.11
C ARG A 521 -2.87 -23.11 -1.56
N GLY A 522 -3.63 -24.00 -1.78
CA GLY A 522 -3.48 -25.42 -2.15
C GLY A 522 -4.80 -26.14 -1.93
N TRP A 523 -5.66 -25.50 -1.16
CA TRP A 523 -7.05 -25.90 -0.96
C TRP A 523 -8.00 -24.88 -1.55
N ASN A 524 -9.11 -25.33 -2.08
CA ASN A 524 -10.22 -24.44 -2.44
C ASN A 524 -10.78 -23.77 -1.17
N ALA A 525 -11.55 -22.70 -1.34
CA ALA A 525 -12.20 -22.04 -0.21
C ALA A 525 -13.07 -23.02 0.57
N LYS A 526 -12.99 -22.99 1.89
CA LYS A 526 -13.66 -23.91 2.82
C LYS A 526 -13.32 -25.42 2.66
N GLU A 527 -12.41 -25.78 1.77
CA GLU A 527 -12.04 -27.19 1.56
C GLU A 527 -11.17 -27.74 2.69
N ASN A 528 -10.32 -26.91 3.28
CA ASN A 528 -9.47 -27.32 4.39
C ASN A 528 -10.24 -27.35 5.71
N GLY A 529 -9.89 -28.27 6.57
CA GLY A 529 -10.44 -28.45 7.91
C GLY A 529 -10.69 -29.93 8.22
N ILE A 530 -10.56 -30.28 9.48
CA ILE A 530 -10.83 -31.63 10.03
C ILE A 530 -12.29 -31.79 10.44
N LEU A 531 -13.13 -30.85 10.07
CA LEU A 531 -14.54 -30.81 10.41
C LEU A 531 -15.31 -31.93 9.72
N ALA A 532 -16.25 -32.54 10.43
CA ALA A 532 -17.16 -33.51 9.86
C ALA A 532 -18.05 -32.90 8.76
N ASN A 533 -18.47 -31.65 8.95
CA ASN A 533 -19.16 -30.85 7.95
C ASN A 533 -18.41 -29.52 7.75
N LYS A 534 -17.69 -29.42 6.64
CA LYS A 534 -16.88 -28.24 6.28
C LYS A 534 -17.72 -27.00 5.98
N GLU A 535 -18.96 -27.17 5.53
CA GLU A 535 -19.88 -26.06 5.22
C GLU A 535 -20.33 -25.30 6.49
N LEU A 536 -20.31 -25.96 7.62
CA LEU A 536 -20.70 -25.35 8.90
C LEU A 536 -19.59 -24.49 9.53
N GLY A 537 -18.34 -24.65 9.09
CA GLY A 537 -17.18 -23.98 9.71
C GLY A 537 -16.84 -24.45 11.10
N GLY A 538 -15.77 -23.92 11.68
CA GLY A 538 -15.28 -24.27 13.01
C GLY A 538 -15.16 -23.06 13.93
N ASN A 539 -15.02 -23.35 15.21
CA ASN A 539 -14.92 -22.32 16.25
C ASN A 539 -13.47 -21.96 16.58
N PHE A 540 -12.48 -22.78 16.18
CA PHE A 540 -11.06 -22.46 16.41
C PHE A 540 -10.31 -22.43 15.08
N LEU A 541 -9.54 -21.34 14.86
CA LEU A 541 -8.71 -21.08 13.68
C LEU A 541 -7.26 -20.88 14.09
N LEU A 542 -6.35 -21.54 13.39
CA LEU A 542 -4.93 -21.19 13.35
C LEU A 542 -4.49 -21.18 11.87
N GLU A 543 -4.04 -20.04 11.38
CA GLU A 543 -3.49 -19.89 10.02
C GLU A 543 -2.29 -18.97 10.00
N GLY A 544 -1.35 -19.26 9.11
CA GLY A 544 -0.24 -18.35 8.83
C GLY A 544 0.35 -18.59 7.46
N SER A 545 1.15 -17.63 7.05
CA SER A 545 1.84 -17.63 5.76
C SER A 545 3.23 -17.03 5.91
N ILE A 546 4.17 -17.57 5.17
CA ILE A 546 5.52 -17.02 4.95
C ILE A 546 5.68 -16.85 3.45
N GLU A 547 6.02 -15.65 3.01
CA GLU A 547 6.11 -15.31 1.59
C GLU A 547 7.36 -14.50 1.29
N LEU A 548 8.08 -14.87 0.24
CA LEU A 548 9.17 -14.10 -0.36
C LEU A 548 8.66 -13.51 -1.69
N ARG A 549 8.54 -12.19 -1.74
CA ARG A 549 8.12 -11.43 -2.92
C ARG A 549 9.32 -10.81 -3.59
N LYS A 550 9.37 -10.81 -4.92
CA LYS A 550 10.48 -10.23 -5.69
C LYS A 550 9.96 -9.61 -6.99
N LYS A 551 10.45 -8.42 -7.33
CA LYS A 551 10.30 -7.88 -8.69
C LYS A 551 11.13 -8.72 -9.65
N LEU A 552 10.51 -9.23 -10.72
CA LEU A 552 11.19 -10.13 -11.65
C LEU A 552 11.98 -9.38 -12.71
N PHE A 553 11.47 -8.22 -13.15
CA PHE A 553 12.06 -7.42 -14.23
C PHE A 553 12.23 -5.95 -13.82
N PRO A 554 13.04 -5.65 -12.78
CA PRO A 554 13.16 -4.28 -12.25
C PRO A 554 13.77 -3.29 -13.24
N SER A 555 14.62 -3.77 -14.15
CA SER A 555 15.35 -2.96 -15.14
C SER A 555 14.56 -2.67 -16.41
N LYS A 556 13.39 -3.31 -16.63
CA LYS A 556 12.55 -3.06 -17.82
C LYS A 556 11.64 -1.86 -17.58
N GLU A 557 11.51 -0.98 -18.57
CA GLU A 557 10.62 0.20 -18.46
C GLU A 557 9.22 -0.03 -19.03
N ASN A 558 9.00 -1.15 -19.71
CA ASN A 558 7.72 -1.55 -20.27
C ASN A 558 6.79 -2.17 -19.20
N PHE A 559 5.67 -2.75 -19.63
CA PHE A 559 4.70 -3.42 -18.74
C PHE A 559 5.33 -4.51 -17.84
N MET A 560 6.47 -5.08 -18.23
CA MET A 560 7.15 -6.15 -17.47
C MET A 560 7.67 -5.68 -16.11
N LYS A 561 7.99 -4.39 -15.92
CA LYS A 561 8.45 -3.85 -14.63
C LYS A 561 7.44 -4.05 -13.49
N ASN A 562 6.16 -4.21 -13.84
CA ASN A 562 5.08 -4.41 -12.89
C ASN A 562 4.86 -5.90 -12.53
N ILE A 563 5.65 -6.81 -13.12
CA ILE A 563 5.54 -8.24 -12.85
C ILE A 563 6.41 -8.58 -11.64
N ASN A 564 5.76 -9.14 -10.61
CA ASN A 564 6.40 -9.64 -9.41
C ASN A 564 6.18 -11.14 -9.29
N GLY A 565 7.15 -11.84 -8.72
CA GLY A 565 7.02 -13.24 -8.32
C GLY A 565 6.90 -13.37 -6.82
N ALA A 566 6.24 -14.44 -6.36
CA ALA A 566 6.23 -14.81 -4.95
C ALA A 566 6.44 -16.30 -4.78
N LEU A 567 7.17 -16.68 -3.75
CA LEU A 567 7.27 -18.04 -3.22
C LEU A 567 6.64 -18.05 -1.85
N PHE A 568 5.85 -19.06 -1.53
CA PHE A 568 5.14 -19.09 -0.26
C PHE A 568 5.07 -20.47 0.39
N ILE A 569 4.90 -20.43 1.72
CA ILE A 569 4.52 -21.57 2.54
C ILE A 569 3.37 -21.09 3.42
N ASP A 570 2.19 -21.74 3.27
CA ASP A 570 1.02 -21.49 4.11
C ASP A 570 0.83 -22.67 5.06
N TYR A 571 0.35 -22.38 6.26
CA TYR A 571 0.09 -23.40 7.28
C TYR A 571 -1.16 -23.05 8.09
N GLY A 572 -1.89 -24.04 8.53
CA GLY A 572 -3.05 -23.84 9.40
C GLY A 572 -4.13 -24.89 9.24
N ASN A 573 -5.18 -24.68 10.00
CA ASN A 573 -6.42 -25.47 9.93
C ASN A 573 -7.54 -24.80 10.72
N VAL A 574 -8.74 -25.41 10.66
CA VAL A 574 -9.91 -25.05 11.45
C VAL A 574 -10.39 -26.29 12.22
N TRP A 575 -10.73 -26.11 13.49
CA TRP A 575 -11.25 -27.14 14.39
C TRP A 575 -12.63 -26.75 14.92
N GLU A 576 -13.44 -27.73 15.33
CA GLU A 576 -14.74 -27.46 15.93
C GLU A 576 -14.60 -26.63 17.23
N THR A 577 -13.58 -26.93 18.02
CA THR A 577 -13.24 -26.18 19.24
C THR A 577 -11.72 -26.16 19.46
N SER A 578 -11.23 -25.19 20.25
CA SER A 578 -9.82 -25.11 20.64
C SER A 578 -9.32 -26.34 21.40
N LYS A 579 -10.20 -27.06 22.10
CA LYS A 579 -9.87 -28.32 22.80
C LYS A 579 -9.49 -29.46 21.89
N GLN A 580 -9.93 -29.43 20.62
CA GLN A 580 -9.63 -30.45 19.61
C GLN A 580 -8.36 -30.13 18.82
N PHE A 581 -7.71 -29.02 19.09
CA PHE A 581 -6.47 -28.64 18.43
C PHE A 581 -5.37 -29.69 18.63
N ARG A 582 -4.75 -30.10 17.52
CA ARG A 582 -3.59 -30.99 17.49
C ARG A 582 -2.60 -30.51 16.44
N ILE A 583 -1.32 -30.49 16.80
CA ILE A 583 -0.25 -30.01 15.95
C ILE A 583 -0.06 -30.85 14.68
N ASP A 584 -0.32 -32.17 14.75
CA ASP A 584 -0.25 -33.09 13.62
C ASP A 584 -1.42 -32.94 12.62
N GLN A 585 -2.37 -32.06 12.93
CA GLN A 585 -3.49 -31.70 12.08
C GLN A 585 -3.29 -30.36 11.38
N ILE A 586 -2.14 -29.69 11.57
CA ILE A 586 -1.82 -28.47 10.83
C ILE A 586 -1.50 -28.85 9.39
N ALA A 587 -2.32 -28.39 8.44
CA ALA A 587 -2.08 -28.54 7.02
C ALA A 587 -0.97 -27.61 6.55
N LEU A 588 -0.17 -28.02 5.58
CA LEU A 588 0.89 -27.23 4.96
C LEU A 588 0.69 -27.13 3.47
N ALA A 589 0.75 -25.93 2.92
CA ALA A 589 0.83 -25.68 1.49
C ALA A 589 2.15 -25.00 1.14
N THR A 590 2.62 -25.23 -0.09
CA THR A 590 3.73 -24.49 -0.69
C THR A 590 3.39 -24.15 -2.12
N GLY A 591 4.04 -23.12 -2.66
CA GLY A 591 3.78 -22.76 -4.04
C GLY A 591 4.51 -21.50 -4.47
N PHE A 592 4.16 -21.10 -5.66
CA PHE A 592 4.64 -19.86 -6.26
C PHE A 592 3.49 -19.12 -6.93
N GLY A 593 3.68 -17.84 -7.20
CA GLY A 593 2.67 -17.04 -7.86
C GLY A 593 3.25 -15.83 -8.56
N PHE A 594 2.48 -15.31 -9.49
CA PHE A 594 2.78 -14.08 -10.21
C PHE A 594 1.83 -12.98 -9.81
N ARG A 595 2.32 -11.75 -9.76
CA ARG A 595 1.58 -10.54 -9.47
C ARG A 595 1.83 -9.54 -10.58
N TYR A 596 0.80 -8.80 -10.93
CA TYR A 596 0.89 -7.66 -11.82
C TYR A 596 0.37 -6.41 -11.11
N ASP A 597 1.26 -5.45 -10.86
CA ASP A 597 0.91 -4.24 -10.12
C ASP A 597 0.08 -3.30 -10.99
N LEU A 598 -1.14 -3.01 -10.55
CA LEU A 598 -2.04 -2.01 -11.11
C LEU A 598 -2.18 -0.83 -10.13
N PHE A 599 -2.72 0.30 -10.61
CA PHE A 599 -2.90 1.49 -9.79
C PHE A 599 -3.85 1.30 -8.58
N PHE A 600 -4.73 0.30 -8.64
CA PHE A 600 -5.68 -0.05 -7.58
C PHE A 600 -5.27 -1.31 -6.77
N GLY A 601 -4.09 -1.85 -7.00
CA GLY A 601 -3.56 -3.05 -6.32
C GLY A 601 -3.08 -4.11 -7.30
N ALA A 602 -2.39 -5.13 -6.79
CA ALA A 602 -1.87 -6.21 -7.61
C ALA A 602 -2.98 -7.19 -8.01
N VAL A 603 -2.97 -7.65 -9.25
CA VAL A 603 -3.70 -8.86 -9.67
C VAL A 603 -2.74 -10.03 -9.56
N ARG A 604 -3.17 -11.13 -8.93
CA ARG A 604 -2.32 -12.29 -8.69
C ARG A 604 -2.91 -13.60 -9.15
N ILE A 605 -2.01 -14.49 -9.54
CA ILE A 605 -2.28 -15.91 -9.83
C ILE A 605 -1.31 -16.72 -8.98
N ASP A 606 -1.83 -17.56 -8.10
CA ASP A 606 -1.05 -18.43 -7.23
C ASP A 606 -1.24 -19.91 -7.61
N PHE A 607 -0.13 -20.64 -7.65
CA PHE A 607 -0.06 -22.08 -7.92
C PHE A 607 0.32 -22.78 -6.62
N GLY A 608 -0.68 -23.31 -5.93
CA GLY A 608 -0.53 -23.91 -4.60
C GLY A 608 -0.55 -25.43 -4.62
N PHE A 609 0.32 -26.04 -3.84
CA PHE A 609 0.42 -27.49 -3.66
C PHE A 609 0.19 -27.83 -2.18
N LYS A 610 -0.65 -28.85 -1.92
CA LYS A 610 -0.85 -29.42 -0.58
C LYS A 610 0.42 -30.17 -0.17
N LEU A 611 1.34 -29.52 0.52
CA LEU A 611 2.59 -30.13 0.98
C LEU A 611 2.31 -31.23 2.01
N TYR A 612 1.42 -30.95 2.97
CA TYR A 612 0.93 -31.91 3.97
C TYR A 612 -0.57 -31.72 4.16
N ASP A 613 -1.34 -32.78 3.87
CA ASP A 613 -2.80 -32.82 4.07
C ASP A 613 -3.14 -33.82 5.18
N PRO A 614 -3.50 -33.35 6.39
CA PRO A 614 -3.83 -34.24 7.50
C PRO A 614 -5.07 -35.10 7.26
N ASN A 615 -5.94 -34.72 6.31
CA ASN A 615 -7.19 -35.42 5.99
C ASN A 615 -7.01 -36.52 4.93
N ASP A 616 -5.91 -36.52 4.17
CA ASP A 616 -5.60 -37.62 3.24
C ASP A 616 -4.99 -38.81 4.00
N THR A 617 -5.81 -39.78 4.36
CA THR A 617 -5.36 -40.95 5.15
C THR A 617 -4.34 -41.83 4.40
N ASN A 618 -4.32 -41.79 3.06
CA ASN A 618 -3.50 -42.68 2.21
C ASN A 618 -2.19 -42.01 1.77
N ALA A 619 -2.19 -40.67 1.59
CA ALA A 619 -1.06 -39.94 1.03
C ALA A 619 -0.97 -38.54 1.64
N LYS A 620 -0.64 -38.44 2.92
CA LYS A 620 -0.58 -37.15 3.66
C LYS A 620 0.41 -36.14 3.04
N TRP A 621 1.57 -36.61 2.63
CA TRP A 621 2.60 -35.75 2.04
C TRP A 621 2.48 -35.62 0.53
N LEU A 622 2.91 -34.51 -0.03
CA LEU A 622 2.86 -34.22 -1.48
C LEU A 622 3.48 -35.32 -2.34
N PHE A 623 4.63 -35.80 -1.93
CA PHE A 623 5.41 -36.78 -2.70
C PHE A 623 5.12 -38.24 -2.33
N SER A 624 4.17 -38.52 -1.41
CA SER A 624 3.78 -39.90 -1.08
C SER A 624 3.08 -40.62 -2.23
N ASP A 625 2.40 -39.87 -3.10
CA ASP A 625 1.75 -40.38 -4.30
C ASP A 625 1.87 -39.36 -5.44
N PRO A 626 2.92 -39.47 -6.28
CA PRO A 626 3.16 -38.53 -7.37
C PRO A 626 1.99 -38.42 -8.38
N SER A 627 1.16 -39.47 -8.51
CA SER A 627 0.02 -39.48 -9.44
C SER A 627 -1.09 -38.49 -9.00
N LYS A 628 -1.12 -38.11 -7.75
CA LYS A 628 -2.10 -37.17 -7.16
C LYS A 628 -1.69 -35.70 -7.24
N ILE A 629 -0.43 -35.38 -7.58
CA ILE A 629 0.10 -34.02 -7.50
C ILE A 629 -0.82 -33.04 -8.24
N PHE A 630 -1.12 -33.28 -9.52
CA PHE A 630 -1.95 -32.39 -10.33
C PHE A 630 -3.45 -32.73 -10.32
N LYS A 631 -3.84 -33.85 -9.69
CA LYS A 631 -5.26 -34.29 -9.63
C LYS A 631 -5.99 -33.76 -8.40
N SER A 632 -5.36 -33.84 -7.22
CA SER A 632 -6.02 -33.50 -5.96
C SER A 632 -5.17 -32.70 -4.99
N LYS A 633 -3.88 -32.54 -5.27
CA LYS A 633 -2.95 -31.81 -4.41
C LYS A 633 -2.48 -30.46 -4.96
N PHE A 634 -3.09 -29.99 -6.03
CA PHE A 634 -2.77 -28.75 -6.72
C PHE A 634 -4.02 -27.89 -6.89
N ALA A 635 -3.86 -26.57 -6.68
CA ALA A 635 -4.91 -25.60 -6.93
C ALA A 635 -4.31 -24.33 -7.57
N ILE A 636 -5.04 -23.78 -8.54
CA ILE A 636 -4.77 -22.46 -9.11
C ILE A 636 -5.75 -21.48 -8.49
N GLN A 637 -5.24 -20.36 -8.00
CA GLN A 637 -6.05 -19.39 -7.31
C GLN A 637 -5.80 -17.98 -7.84
N PHE A 638 -6.88 -17.24 -7.99
CA PHE A 638 -6.85 -15.84 -8.42
C PHE A 638 -7.15 -14.93 -7.25
N GLY A 639 -6.57 -13.74 -7.25
CA GLY A 639 -6.82 -12.74 -6.23
C GLY A 639 -6.52 -11.33 -6.72
N ILE A 640 -7.13 -10.35 -6.03
CA ILE A 640 -6.83 -8.93 -6.17
C ILE A 640 -6.19 -8.47 -4.86
N GLY A 641 -5.10 -7.74 -4.94
CA GLY A 641 -4.26 -7.41 -3.80
C GLY A 641 -3.28 -8.54 -3.44
N GLU A 642 -2.49 -8.30 -2.40
CA GLU A 642 -1.60 -9.29 -1.83
C GLU A 642 -2.40 -10.37 -1.05
N ALA A 643 -1.79 -11.50 -0.75
CA ALA A 643 -2.46 -12.59 -0.03
C ALA A 643 -2.83 -12.20 1.42
N PHE A 644 -2.03 -11.25 2.03
CA PHE A 644 -2.25 -10.70 3.36
C PHE A 644 -1.57 -9.35 3.52
#